data_54d5e751817fe8e5b61c965d8da8eabc
#
_entry.id   54d5e751817fe8e5b61c965d8da8eabc
#
_cell.length_a   1.000
_cell.length_b   1.000
_cell.length_c   1.000
_cell.angle_alpha   90.00
_cell.angle_beta   90.00
_cell.angle_gamma   90.00
#
_symmetry.space_group_name_H-M   'P 1'
#
loop_
_entity.id
_entity.type
_entity.pdbx_description
1 polymer ?
#
loop_
_entity_poly.entity_id
_entity_poly.type
_entity_poly.pdbx_seq_one_letter_code
_entity_poly.pdbx_strand_id
1 'polypeptide(L)'
;MKAIYKHIAFAALALSAVACSQDDDFAPSYLSDPDAVRITAQVGTADVTGGFTRSNPLGTAEEQAKFNTGDQISVTADTQAPVTYQLGTDGWKPVGEAYLKWQTNEMNVTAYYPVGKNNASATTFTVPTEYTDEKPIAEADYMTYSGTQTKGDDKSINLEMQRKMVRLVITPEFNDQFATGYSVTDIKVHANTKGYADGQPETGDITVTALKQGDAFYALLVPTTEATATAFLTVTVSDGTNSQELTVKGIPATTAGNSYSFALTVGKDKVAMGTVSVHPWTGKTIDGGEATEVKVETVIEGSTATITIPDVATDAMVQNAMSEFTVEGLATIIVEGPLNETRQGYIATALAGKTVTLYLTHLAEDELIDELASADDGITVNCGYYMADASTYVAYNADGLQAWSTNVQTNPATNLSLGKDITLSLAEGENSNWTSVGTGTTPYTGTVNGNGHSITGMTINQTTNRAGFIGSLGENGAVKNLKLKAVSVTTTGGFVGGLVGYGYSFSVIENCAVEGGTISANESGVGGIVGRAEGKNSAPALIVACHNTAAVSGKSNVGGIIGTAWDYSRVIACYNSGSITHTDGWNCGGIVGIFGYSGTYLCCNYNTGNTTGETAIAGDFQATKYHNYWSSDHDYANGTNSEGDYSNSGATKITSASEWQTAMTTMNTWLAENGYAYRYVLNTDAATKEAHPLVIVEASATE
;
A
#
# COMPACT_ATOMS: atom_id res chain seq x y z
N MET A 1 -26.46 -41.13 24.84
CA MET A 1 -26.07 -42.54 24.64
C MET A 1 -25.03 -42.61 23.55
N LYS A 2 -23.88 -43.14 23.90
CA LYS A 2 -22.76 -43.66 23.11
C LYS A 2 -22.02 -42.74 22.16
N ALA A 3 -20.91 -42.27 22.70
CA ALA A 3 -19.73 -41.83 21.97
C ALA A 3 -19.14 -43.02 21.17
N ILE A 4 -18.65 -42.74 19.94
CA ILE A 4 -17.74 -43.65 19.25
C ILE A 4 -16.47 -42.83 18.89
N TYR A 5 -15.43 -43.10 19.66
CA TYR A 5 -14.05 -42.75 19.29
C TYR A 5 -13.59 -43.67 18.17
N LYS A 6 -13.09 -43.13 17.07
CA LYS A 6 -12.29 -43.88 16.12
C LYS A 6 -10.85 -43.44 16.20
N HIS A 7 -10.02 -44.30 16.75
CA HIS A 7 -8.57 -44.24 16.66
C HIS A 7 -8.16 -44.51 15.21
N ILE A 8 -7.35 -43.61 14.65
CA ILE A 8 -6.60 -43.89 13.42
C ILE A 8 -5.23 -44.37 13.87
N ALA A 9 -4.99 -45.68 13.57
CA ALA A 9 -3.72 -46.33 13.81
C ALA A 9 -2.71 -45.91 12.73
N PHE A 10 -1.55 -45.44 13.14
CA PHE A 10 -0.36 -45.34 12.29
C PHE A 10 0.08 -46.74 11.91
N ALA A 11 0.02 -47.08 10.61
CA ALA A 11 0.64 -48.28 10.08
C ALA A 11 2.11 -47.97 9.79
N ALA A 12 3.00 -48.34 10.69
CA ALA A 12 4.41 -48.48 10.40
C ALA A 12 4.58 -49.61 9.38
N LEU A 13 5.05 -49.27 8.18
CA LEU A 13 5.40 -50.27 7.17
C LEU A 13 6.77 -50.87 7.54
N ALA A 14 6.74 -52.01 8.20
CA ALA A 14 7.92 -52.84 8.40
C ALA A 14 8.36 -53.44 7.08
N LEU A 15 9.56 -53.10 6.59
CA LEU A 15 10.21 -53.83 5.50
C LEU A 15 10.60 -55.24 6.00
N SER A 16 9.92 -56.24 5.51
CA SER A 16 10.37 -57.61 5.61
C SER A 16 11.48 -57.87 4.58
N ALA A 17 12.65 -58.19 5.08
CA ALA A 17 13.76 -58.67 4.27
C ALA A 17 13.38 -60.05 3.67
N VAL A 18 13.42 -60.13 2.36
CA VAL A 18 13.53 -61.44 1.68
C VAL A 18 14.91 -61.53 1.09
N ALA A 19 15.66 -62.52 1.56
CA ALA A 19 17.02 -62.79 1.15
C ALA A 19 17.06 -63.63 -0.14
N CYS A 20 18.17 -63.48 -0.87
CA CYS A 20 18.83 -64.34 -1.80
C CYS A 20 18.37 -64.38 -3.25
N SER A 21 19.16 -63.76 -4.10
CA SER A 21 19.94 -64.47 -5.10
C SER A 21 21.25 -63.71 -5.38
N GLN A 22 22.31 -64.43 -5.39
CA GLN A 22 23.68 -63.97 -5.70
C GLN A 22 23.72 -63.47 -7.14
N ASP A 23 24.19 -62.24 -7.26
CA ASP A 23 25.20 -61.84 -8.25
C ASP A 23 26.03 -60.72 -7.62
N ASP A 24 27.29 -61.03 -7.41
CA ASP A 24 28.32 -60.13 -6.99
C ASP A 24 28.49 -59.06 -8.06
N ASP A 25 28.24 -57.79 -7.65
CA ASP A 25 29.06 -56.70 -8.08
C ASP A 25 28.81 -55.49 -7.15
N PHE A 26 29.84 -55.19 -6.33
CA PHE A 26 30.12 -53.94 -5.63
C PHE A 26 28.89 -53.10 -5.25
N ALA A 27 28.36 -53.34 -4.04
CA ALA A 27 27.53 -52.33 -3.40
C ALA A 27 28.33 -51.02 -3.40
N PRO A 28 27.75 -49.91 -3.91
CA PRO A 28 28.44 -48.64 -3.93
C PRO A 28 29.03 -48.34 -2.55
N SER A 29 30.25 -47.80 -2.47
CA SER A 29 30.93 -47.48 -1.23
C SER A 29 30.07 -46.69 -0.25
N TYR A 30 29.13 -45.95 -0.77
CA TYR A 30 28.05 -45.22 -0.07
C TYR A 30 27.20 -46.14 0.82
N LEU A 31 26.76 -47.32 0.36
CA LEU A 31 25.89 -48.21 1.14
C LEU A 31 26.63 -48.99 2.21
N SER A 32 27.94 -49.21 2.03
CA SER A 32 28.79 -49.92 2.97
C SER A 32 29.50 -49.06 3.98
N ASP A 33 29.53 -47.73 3.76
CA ASP A 33 30.17 -46.76 4.68
C ASP A 33 29.31 -46.56 5.93
N PRO A 34 29.81 -46.86 7.15
CA PRO A 34 29.06 -46.72 8.38
C PRO A 34 28.78 -45.23 8.74
N ASP A 35 29.48 -44.27 8.16
CA ASP A 35 29.29 -42.87 8.40
C ASP A 35 28.57 -42.13 7.25
N ALA A 36 28.17 -42.83 6.18
CA ALA A 36 27.42 -42.23 5.10
C ALA A 36 26.07 -41.66 5.59
N VAL A 37 25.77 -40.44 5.20
CA VAL A 37 24.47 -39.81 5.45
C VAL A 37 23.46 -40.39 4.48
N ARG A 38 22.38 -40.94 5.00
CA ARG A 38 21.23 -41.37 4.22
C ARG A 38 20.20 -40.26 4.14
N ILE A 39 19.64 -39.99 2.98
CA ILE A 39 18.71 -38.87 2.78
C ILE A 39 17.31 -39.42 2.55
N THR A 40 16.37 -38.85 3.30
CA THR A 40 14.95 -38.83 2.94
C THR A 40 14.57 -37.35 2.75
N ALA A 41 13.94 -37.06 1.63
CA ALA A 41 13.47 -35.71 1.36
C ALA A 41 11.99 -35.76 1.00
N GLN A 42 11.22 -34.87 1.60
CA GLN A 42 9.82 -34.66 1.30
C GLN A 42 9.58 -33.16 1.17
N VAL A 43 8.49 -32.78 0.53
CA VAL A 43 8.08 -31.39 0.45
C VAL A 43 7.33 -31.05 1.72
N GLY A 44 7.84 -30.11 2.51
CA GLY A 44 7.27 -29.72 3.78
C GLY A 44 5.99 -28.89 3.64
N THR A 45 5.14 -28.96 4.65
CA THR A 45 3.91 -28.18 4.75
C THR A 45 4.15 -26.98 5.65
N ALA A 46 3.70 -25.81 5.23
CA ALA A 46 3.45 -24.72 6.15
C ALA A 46 2.12 -25.02 6.87
N ASP A 47 2.24 -25.40 8.13
CA ASP A 47 1.19 -25.58 9.13
C ASP A 47 0.09 -26.65 8.94
N VAL A 48 -0.14 -27.33 10.04
CA VAL A 48 -0.83 -28.58 10.23
C VAL A 48 -2.34 -28.46 10.03
N THR A 49 -2.82 -28.88 8.90
CA THR A 49 -4.03 -29.70 8.71
C THR A 49 -4.24 -30.03 7.22
N GLY A 50 -3.59 -31.12 6.78
CA GLY A 50 -4.05 -31.90 5.63
C GLY A 50 -3.90 -31.26 4.25
N GLY A 51 -2.69 -31.33 3.67
CA GLY A 51 -2.50 -31.07 2.25
C GLY A 51 -1.03 -31.05 1.87
N PHE A 52 -0.63 -31.95 1.05
CA PHE A 52 0.75 -32.29 0.66
C PHE A 52 1.17 -31.58 -0.63
N THR A 53 2.45 -31.31 -0.82
CA THR A 53 2.98 -30.54 -1.97
C THR A 53 4.19 -31.20 -2.64
N ARG A 54 4.45 -30.93 -3.94
CA ARG A 54 5.24 -31.71 -4.86
C ARG A 54 6.07 -30.92 -5.87
N SER A 55 7.05 -31.60 -6.51
CA SER A 55 7.77 -31.19 -7.70
C SER A 55 6.97 -31.24 -9.03
N ASN A 56 5.67 -31.43 -9.00
CA ASN A 56 4.79 -31.29 -10.16
C ASN A 56 3.78 -30.18 -9.94
N PRO A 57 4.08 -28.94 -10.30
CA PRO A 57 3.21 -27.81 -10.07
C PRO A 57 1.87 -27.85 -10.81
N LEU A 58 1.71 -28.77 -11.77
CA LEU A 58 0.50 -28.98 -12.56
C LEU A 58 -0.31 -30.21 -12.12
N GLY A 59 0.26 -31.07 -11.27
CA GLY A 59 -0.36 -32.29 -10.83
C GLY A 59 -1.51 -32.08 -9.85
N THR A 60 -2.20 -33.21 -9.52
CA THR A 60 -3.20 -33.24 -8.44
C THR A 60 -2.57 -32.94 -7.09
N ALA A 61 -3.38 -32.59 -6.07
CA ALA A 61 -2.88 -32.32 -4.72
C ALA A 61 -2.03 -33.48 -4.13
N GLU A 62 -2.42 -34.71 -4.41
CA GLU A 62 -1.67 -35.92 -4.01
C GLU A 62 -0.36 -36.08 -4.79
N GLU A 63 -0.37 -35.75 -6.04
CA GLU A 63 0.80 -35.66 -6.89
C GLU A 63 1.70 -34.49 -6.57
N GLN A 64 1.24 -33.40 -6.11
CA GLN A 64 2.03 -32.25 -5.63
C GLN A 64 2.73 -32.49 -4.28
N ALA A 65 2.59 -33.62 -3.65
CA ALA A 65 3.14 -33.99 -2.35
C ALA A 65 4.43 -34.83 -2.39
N LYS A 66 4.93 -35.19 -3.57
CA LYS A 66 6.03 -36.17 -3.70
C LYS A 66 7.04 -35.67 -4.73
N PHE A 67 8.30 -35.95 -4.52
CA PHE A 67 9.29 -35.85 -5.58
C PHE A 67 9.09 -36.99 -6.59
N ASN A 68 9.39 -36.74 -7.84
CA ASN A 68 9.32 -37.76 -8.91
C ASN A 68 10.64 -38.53 -9.00
N THR A 69 10.57 -39.77 -9.43
CA THR A 69 11.78 -40.52 -9.81
C THR A 69 12.56 -39.71 -10.84
N GLY A 70 13.84 -39.49 -10.56
CA GLY A 70 14.71 -38.65 -11.38
C GLY A 70 14.93 -37.22 -10.86
N ASP A 71 14.11 -36.76 -9.93
CA ASP A 71 14.32 -35.45 -9.29
C ASP A 71 15.66 -35.40 -8.54
N GLN A 72 16.32 -34.26 -8.58
CA GLN A 72 17.62 -34.04 -7.95
C GLN A 72 17.56 -32.89 -6.97
N ILE A 73 18.16 -33.13 -5.77
CA ILE A 73 18.40 -32.11 -4.76
C ILE A 73 19.91 -31.96 -4.52
N SER A 74 20.37 -30.75 -4.26
CA SER A 74 21.73 -30.51 -3.79
C SER A 74 21.72 -30.33 -2.28
N VAL A 75 22.57 -31.06 -1.57
CA VAL A 75 22.64 -31.05 -0.10
C VAL A 75 24.06 -30.71 0.33
N THR A 76 24.19 -29.79 1.29
CA THR A 76 25.45 -29.40 1.93
C THR A 76 25.32 -29.65 3.43
N ALA A 77 26.32 -30.20 4.06
CA ALA A 77 26.40 -30.40 5.51
C ALA A 77 27.65 -29.78 6.08
N ASP A 78 27.51 -28.85 7.02
CA ASP A 78 28.61 -28.08 7.62
C ASP A 78 29.60 -27.54 6.56
N THR A 79 30.86 -28.00 6.59
CA THR A 79 31.92 -27.55 5.67
C THR A 79 32.15 -28.52 4.50
N GLN A 80 31.31 -29.55 4.36
CA GLN A 80 31.44 -30.51 3.27
C GLN A 80 31.04 -29.89 1.95
N ALA A 81 31.66 -30.32 0.85
CA ALA A 81 31.25 -29.89 -0.49
C ALA A 81 29.80 -30.32 -0.77
N PRO A 82 29.03 -29.51 -1.53
CA PRO A 82 27.68 -29.89 -1.94
C PRO A 82 27.64 -31.22 -2.70
N VAL A 83 26.69 -32.07 -2.38
CA VAL A 83 26.46 -33.34 -3.06
C VAL A 83 25.06 -33.36 -3.65
N THR A 84 24.96 -33.74 -4.93
CA THR A 84 23.68 -33.95 -5.58
C THR A 84 23.17 -35.35 -5.28
N TYR A 85 21.93 -35.44 -4.81
CA TYR A 85 21.19 -36.69 -4.63
C TYR A 85 20.03 -36.74 -5.61
N GLN A 86 19.79 -37.93 -6.16
CA GLN A 86 18.69 -38.20 -7.11
C GLN A 86 17.73 -39.23 -6.51
N LEU A 87 16.44 -38.99 -6.67
CA LEU A 87 15.41 -39.94 -6.28
C LEU A 87 15.32 -41.09 -7.30
N GLY A 88 15.65 -42.27 -6.86
CA GLY A 88 15.45 -43.52 -7.61
C GLY A 88 14.23 -44.32 -7.10
N THR A 89 14.03 -45.52 -7.62
CA THR A 89 12.99 -46.46 -7.14
C THR A 89 13.18 -46.88 -5.69
N ASP A 90 14.43 -46.87 -5.21
CA ASP A 90 14.81 -47.34 -3.87
C ASP A 90 15.23 -46.18 -2.95
N GLY A 91 14.74 -44.96 -3.21
CA GLY A 91 15.03 -43.77 -2.43
C GLY A 91 16.13 -42.87 -3.01
N TRP A 92 16.56 -41.90 -2.23
CA TRP A 92 17.55 -40.90 -2.62
C TRP A 92 18.97 -41.49 -2.59
N LYS A 93 19.70 -41.36 -3.67
CA LYS A 93 21.08 -41.79 -3.80
C LYS A 93 21.97 -40.68 -4.35
N PRO A 94 23.24 -40.59 -3.92
CA PRO A 94 24.17 -39.60 -4.48
C PRO A 94 24.38 -39.84 -5.97
N VAL A 95 24.51 -38.77 -6.73
CA VAL A 95 24.87 -38.82 -8.14
C VAL A 95 26.40 -38.80 -8.24
N GLY A 96 26.97 -39.94 -8.69
CA GLY A 96 28.41 -40.16 -8.71
C GLY A 96 28.98 -40.78 -7.43
N GLU A 97 30.28 -40.61 -7.20
CA GLU A 97 31.00 -41.31 -6.11
C GLU A 97 31.02 -40.51 -4.81
N ALA A 98 30.75 -39.18 -4.85
CA ALA A 98 30.77 -38.32 -3.69
C ALA A 98 29.48 -38.42 -2.89
N TYR A 99 29.60 -38.53 -1.55
CA TYR A 99 28.48 -38.51 -0.62
C TYR A 99 28.81 -37.83 0.69
N LEU A 100 27.81 -37.32 1.40
CA LEU A 100 27.96 -36.67 2.71
C LEU A 100 28.22 -37.72 3.79
N LYS A 101 29.01 -37.33 4.81
CA LYS A 101 29.36 -38.18 5.96
C LYS A 101 29.00 -37.47 7.26
N TRP A 102 28.53 -38.24 8.24
CA TRP A 102 28.40 -37.79 9.59
C TRP A 102 29.79 -37.50 10.20
N GLN A 103 30.10 -36.24 10.42
CA GLN A 103 31.37 -35.82 11.06
C GLN A 103 31.21 -35.65 12.58
N THR A 104 29.99 -35.34 13.02
CA THR A 104 29.59 -35.14 14.42
C THR A 104 28.20 -35.73 14.64
N ASN A 105 27.72 -35.72 15.89
CA ASN A 105 26.36 -36.16 16.19
C ASN A 105 25.29 -35.16 15.74
N GLU A 106 25.66 -33.93 15.43
CA GLU A 106 24.81 -32.91 14.88
C GLU A 106 25.50 -32.24 13.72
N MET A 107 24.78 -31.90 12.64
CA MET A 107 25.28 -31.16 11.47
C MET A 107 24.27 -30.13 11.04
N ASN A 108 24.75 -28.96 10.64
CA ASN A 108 23.93 -27.97 9.95
C ASN A 108 23.81 -28.36 8.48
N VAL A 109 22.60 -28.52 8.02
CA VAL A 109 22.31 -29.00 6.67
C VAL A 109 21.53 -27.93 5.92
N THR A 110 21.95 -27.66 4.69
CA THR A 110 21.20 -26.89 3.73
C THR A 110 20.95 -27.71 2.47
N ALA A 111 19.78 -27.53 1.87
CA ALA A 111 19.45 -28.19 0.60
C ALA A 111 18.61 -27.29 -0.29
N TYR A 112 18.65 -27.56 -1.60
CA TYR A 112 17.80 -26.88 -2.55
C TYR A 112 17.36 -27.80 -3.70
N TYR A 113 16.23 -27.47 -4.29
CA TYR A 113 15.61 -28.09 -5.45
C TYR A 113 15.07 -26.97 -6.39
N PRO A 114 15.10 -27.14 -7.70
CA PRO A 114 15.79 -28.19 -8.46
C PRO A 114 17.27 -27.89 -8.63
N VAL A 115 18.04 -28.94 -8.92
CA VAL A 115 19.44 -28.77 -9.33
C VAL A 115 19.46 -28.50 -10.85
N GLY A 116 19.93 -27.31 -11.25
CA GLY A 116 19.95 -26.94 -12.67
C GLY A 116 20.42 -25.52 -12.94
N LYS A 117 20.29 -25.09 -14.19
CA LYS A 117 20.81 -23.79 -14.68
C LYS A 117 20.18 -22.55 -14.04
N ASN A 118 18.96 -22.67 -13.53
CA ASN A 118 18.24 -21.54 -12.92
C ASN A 118 18.55 -21.39 -11.44
N ASN A 119 19.29 -22.33 -10.86
CA ASN A 119 19.54 -22.42 -9.44
C ASN A 119 21.02 -22.77 -9.16
N ALA A 120 21.79 -21.80 -8.72
CA ALA A 120 23.21 -21.96 -8.46
C ALA A 120 23.53 -22.36 -7.01
N SER A 121 22.60 -22.15 -6.06
CA SER A 121 22.78 -22.43 -4.64
C SER A 121 21.46 -22.46 -3.88
N ALA A 122 21.49 -22.78 -2.59
CA ALA A 122 20.33 -22.68 -1.70
C ALA A 122 19.82 -21.23 -1.45
N THR A 123 20.53 -20.22 -1.94
CA THR A 123 20.22 -18.81 -1.71
C THR A 123 20.03 -18.01 -3.00
N THR A 124 20.25 -18.62 -4.17
CA THR A 124 20.20 -17.92 -5.47
C THR A 124 19.35 -18.70 -6.46
N PHE A 125 18.35 -18.03 -7.02
CA PHE A 125 17.43 -18.58 -8.03
C PHE A 125 17.00 -17.49 -9.00
N THR A 126 16.87 -17.83 -10.30
CA THR A 126 16.35 -16.92 -11.33
C THR A 126 15.06 -17.50 -11.91
N VAL A 127 14.00 -16.69 -11.94
CA VAL A 127 12.72 -17.10 -12.53
C VAL A 127 12.85 -17.27 -14.04
N PRO A 128 12.46 -18.41 -14.62
CA PRO A 128 12.32 -18.55 -16.07
C PRO A 128 11.26 -17.60 -16.63
N THR A 129 11.53 -16.99 -17.78
CA THR A 129 10.61 -16.05 -18.42
C THR A 129 9.57 -16.70 -19.32
N GLU A 130 9.70 -17.99 -19.62
CA GLU A 130 8.80 -18.72 -20.51
C GLU A 130 8.64 -20.16 -20.06
N TYR A 131 7.40 -20.63 -20.00
CA TYR A 131 7.02 -22.02 -19.72
C TYR A 131 6.43 -22.65 -20.98
N THR A 132 7.25 -23.37 -21.74
CA THR A 132 6.83 -24.02 -22.99
C THR A 132 6.14 -25.36 -22.81
N ASP A 133 6.45 -26.04 -21.71
CA ASP A 133 5.88 -27.35 -21.35
C ASP A 133 6.01 -27.60 -19.83
N GLU A 134 5.67 -28.80 -19.38
CA GLU A 134 5.69 -29.18 -17.95
C GLU A 134 7.09 -29.20 -17.35
N LYS A 135 8.14 -29.36 -18.13
CA LYS A 135 9.50 -29.47 -17.60
C LYS A 135 10.03 -28.11 -17.15
N PRO A 136 10.03 -27.02 -17.95
CA PRO A 136 10.45 -25.70 -17.48
C PRO A 136 9.68 -25.22 -16.24
N ILE A 137 8.38 -25.47 -16.15
CA ILE A 137 7.61 -25.05 -14.97
C ILE A 137 7.93 -25.90 -13.73
N ALA A 138 8.23 -27.20 -13.88
CA ALA A 138 8.72 -28.03 -12.80
C ALA A 138 10.12 -27.61 -12.34
N GLU A 139 11.00 -27.24 -13.27
CA GLU A 139 12.33 -26.66 -12.98
C GLU A 139 12.28 -25.25 -12.35
N ALA A 140 11.14 -24.61 -12.33
CA ALA A 140 10.91 -23.35 -11.64
C ALA A 140 10.36 -23.50 -10.21
N ASP A 141 10.02 -24.71 -9.75
CA ASP A 141 9.47 -24.95 -8.41
C ASP A 141 10.58 -24.96 -7.34
N TYR A 142 11.14 -23.77 -7.08
CA TYR A 142 12.25 -23.58 -6.16
C TYR A 142 11.87 -23.87 -4.71
N MET A 143 12.62 -24.77 -4.08
CA MET A 143 12.45 -25.17 -2.68
C MET A 143 13.81 -25.18 -1.96
N THR A 144 13.80 -24.89 -0.67
CA THR A 144 14.99 -24.92 0.16
C THR A 144 14.75 -25.63 1.49
N TYR A 145 15.82 -26.12 2.09
CA TYR A 145 15.87 -26.57 3.48
C TYR A 145 17.08 -25.92 4.17
N SER A 146 16.92 -25.56 5.44
CA SER A 146 18.03 -25.16 6.31
C SER A 146 17.69 -25.52 7.75
N GLY A 147 18.57 -26.29 8.40
CA GLY A 147 18.35 -26.69 9.79
C GLY A 147 19.44 -27.61 10.32
N THR A 148 19.50 -27.78 11.63
CA THR A 148 20.38 -28.75 12.28
C THR A 148 19.73 -30.13 12.25
N GLN A 149 20.50 -31.16 11.87
CA GLN A 149 20.11 -32.56 11.85
C GLN A 149 20.95 -33.33 12.88
N THR A 150 20.28 -34.20 13.63
CA THR A 150 20.93 -35.04 14.65
C THR A 150 21.04 -36.47 14.13
N LYS A 151 22.20 -37.07 14.30
CA LYS A 151 22.51 -38.46 13.87
C LYS A 151 21.65 -39.46 14.64
N GLY A 152 20.69 -40.07 13.96
CA GLY A 152 19.91 -41.19 14.46
C GLY A 152 20.57 -42.54 14.25
N ASP A 153 19.97 -43.60 14.78
CA ASP A 153 20.47 -44.98 14.65
C ASP A 153 20.50 -45.45 13.17
N ASP A 154 19.56 -45.00 12.36
CA ASP A 154 19.47 -45.25 10.93
C ASP A 154 20.38 -44.35 10.07
N LYS A 155 21.04 -43.35 10.71
CA LYS A 155 21.94 -42.37 10.07
C LYS A 155 21.29 -41.58 8.95
N SER A 156 19.96 -41.53 8.91
CA SER A 156 19.21 -40.71 7.96
C SER A 156 19.07 -39.28 8.44
N ILE A 157 18.95 -38.40 7.47
CA ILE A 157 18.43 -37.05 7.66
C ILE A 157 17.12 -36.91 6.90
N ASN A 158 16.16 -36.22 7.49
CA ASN A 158 14.88 -35.95 6.85
C ASN A 158 14.79 -34.46 6.46
N LEU A 159 14.71 -34.20 5.17
CA LEU A 159 14.67 -32.86 4.61
C LEU A 159 13.22 -32.49 4.26
N GLU A 160 12.61 -31.64 5.06
CA GLU A 160 11.31 -31.04 4.74
C GLU A 160 11.54 -29.77 3.90
N MET A 161 11.52 -29.95 2.58
CA MET A 161 11.82 -28.87 1.63
C MET A 161 10.68 -27.84 1.59
N GLN A 162 11.01 -26.59 1.88
CA GLN A 162 10.07 -25.48 1.90
C GLN A 162 10.02 -24.77 0.55
N ARG A 163 8.82 -24.66 -0.02
CA ARG A 163 8.59 -23.98 -1.29
C ARG A 163 8.78 -22.49 -1.17
N LYS A 164 9.52 -21.89 -2.09
CA LYS A 164 9.81 -20.45 -2.15
C LYS A 164 9.01 -19.72 -3.21
N MET A 165 8.34 -20.45 -4.09
CA MET A 165 7.57 -19.90 -5.20
C MET A 165 6.09 -19.76 -4.86
N VAL A 166 5.41 -18.97 -5.66
CA VAL A 166 3.95 -18.82 -5.74
C VAL A 166 3.49 -19.43 -7.05
N ARG A 167 2.40 -20.19 -7.01
CA ARG A 167 1.75 -20.72 -8.22
C ARG A 167 0.55 -19.84 -8.58
N LEU A 168 0.46 -19.46 -9.84
CA LEU A 168 -0.73 -18.84 -10.42
C LEU A 168 -1.44 -19.86 -11.32
N VAL A 169 -2.75 -19.93 -11.19
CA VAL A 169 -3.66 -20.69 -12.05
C VAL A 169 -4.69 -19.70 -12.58
N ILE A 170 -4.67 -19.44 -13.89
CA ILE A 170 -5.51 -18.42 -14.50
C ILE A 170 -6.47 -19.10 -15.47
N THR A 171 -7.77 -19.00 -15.21
CA THR A 171 -8.82 -19.61 -16.03
C THR A 171 -9.67 -18.53 -16.68
N PRO A 172 -9.45 -18.21 -17.97
CA PRO A 172 -10.26 -17.23 -18.68
C PRO A 172 -11.58 -17.83 -19.15
N GLU A 173 -12.67 -17.08 -18.96
CA GLU A 173 -14.00 -17.37 -19.49
C GLU A 173 -14.48 -16.17 -20.30
N PHE A 174 -15.04 -16.40 -21.49
CA PHE A 174 -15.59 -15.34 -22.33
C PHE A 174 -17.01 -14.98 -21.87
N ASN A 175 -17.29 -13.67 -21.82
CA ASN A 175 -18.66 -13.19 -21.63
C ASN A 175 -19.45 -13.15 -22.97
N ASP A 176 -20.72 -12.78 -22.88
CA ASP A 176 -21.64 -12.75 -24.02
C ASP A 176 -21.27 -11.70 -25.12
N GLN A 177 -20.26 -10.86 -24.89
CA GLN A 177 -19.82 -9.82 -25.84
C GLN A 177 -18.93 -10.39 -26.94
N PHE A 178 -18.33 -11.56 -26.75
CA PHE A 178 -17.55 -12.23 -27.77
C PHE A 178 -18.42 -13.20 -28.60
N ALA A 179 -18.32 -13.08 -29.91
CA ALA A 179 -18.88 -14.08 -30.82
C ALA A 179 -18.14 -15.42 -30.66
N THR A 180 -18.79 -16.51 -31.00
CA THR A 180 -18.15 -17.84 -31.07
C THR A 180 -16.93 -17.80 -31.98
N GLY A 181 -15.82 -18.41 -31.55
CA GLY A 181 -14.59 -18.52 -32.32
C GLY A 181 -13.39 -17.76 -31.74
N TYR A 182 -13.59 -16.97 -30.69
CA TYR A 182 -12.47 -16.36 -29.96
C TYR A 182 -11.84 -17.31 -28.96
N SER A 183 -10.53 -17.19 -28.74
CA SER A 183 -9.78 -17.94 -27.76
C SER A 183 -8.71 -17.06 -27.10
N VAL A 184 -8.40 -17.33 -25.84
CA VAL A 184 -7.20 -16.82 -25.22
C VAL A 184 -6.01 -17.65 -25.68
N THR A 185 -5.09 -17.02 -26.39
CA THR A 185 -3.94 -17.70 -26.98
C THR A 185 -2.70 -17.63 -26.11
N ASP A 186 -2.52 -16.53 -25.36
CA ASP A 186 -1.37 -16.30 -24.50
C ASP A 186 -1.76 -15.48 -23.28
N ILE A 187 -1.09 -15.73 -22.14
CA ILE A 187 -1.13 -14.88 -20.96
C ILE A 187 0.29 -14.62 -20.48
N LYS A 188 0.68 -13.35 -20.46
CA LYS A 188 1.92 -12.89 -19.83
C LYS A 188 1.63 -12.38 -18.43
N VAL A 189 2.40 -12.84 -17.45
CA VAL A 189 2.31 -12.42 -16.06
C VAL A 189 3.46 -11.46 -15.77
N HIS A 190 3.14 -10.28 -15.25
CA HIS A 190 4.11 -9.27 -14.85
C HIS A 190 4.29 -9.31 -13.34
N ALA A 191 5.54 -9.29 -12.89
CA ALA A 191 5.90 -9.28 -11.47
C ALA A 191 7.08 -8.33 -11.21
N ASN A 192 7.25 -7.92 -9.97
CA ASN A 192 8.31 -7.00 -9.53
C ASN A 192 9.46 -7.72 -8.79
N THR A 193 9.51 -9.06 -8.86
CA THR A 193 10.55 -9.89 -8.27
C THR A 193 11.03 -10.92 -9.29
N LYS A 194 12.31 -10.87 -9.64
CA LYS A 194 12.90 -11.67 -10.73
C LYS A 194 13.62 -12.94 -10.27
N GLY A 195 13.75 -13.16 -8.95
CA GLY A 195 14.46 -14.30 -8.40
C GLY A 195 14.74 -14.17 -6.92
N TYR A 196 15.72 -14.92 -6.46
CA TYR A 196 16.30 -14.85 -5.12
C TYR A 196 17.79 -14.55 -5.23
N ALA A 197 18.28 -13.60 -4.42
CA ALA A 197 19.69 -13.34 -4.17
C ALA A 197 19.93 -13.33 -2.67
N ASP A 198 20.97 -14.03 -2.21
CA ASP A 198 21.30 -14.19 -0.79
C ASP A 198 20.10 -14.65 0.09
N GLY A 199 19.23 -15.47 -0.50
CA GLY A 199 18.03 -16.03 0.17
C GLY A 199 16.86 -15.05 0.33
N GLN A 200 16.98 -13.82 -0.20
CA GLN A 200 15.92 -12.80 -0.20
C GLN A 200 15.35 -12.61 -1.61
N PRO A 201 14.05 -12.26 -1.73
CA PRO A 201 13.48 -11.88 -3.02
C PRO A 201 14.27 -10.74 -3.68
N GLU A 202 14.69 -10.94 -4.91
CA GLU A 202 15.43 -9.94 -5.69
C GLU A 202 14.43 -9.08 -6.47
N THR A 203 14.38 -7.78 -6.14
CA THR A 203 13.49 -6.83 -6.82
C THR A 203 13.94 -6.60 -8.26
N GLY A 204 12.97 -6.43 -9.15
CA GLY A 204 13.18 -6.15 -10.56
C GLY A 204 11.99 -6.65 -11.37
N ASP A 205 11.61 -5.87 -12.37
CA ASP A 205 10.49 -6.22 -13.24
C ASP A 205 10.81 -7.46 -14.07
N ILE A 206 9.85 -8.37 -14.13
CA ILE A 206 9.92 -9.57 -14.95
C ILE A 206 8.57 -9.82 -15.62
N THR A 207 8.60 -10.31 -16.84
CA THR A 207 7.43 -10.80 -17.57
C THR A 207 7.62 -12.28 -17.85
N VAL A 208 6.65 -13.07 -17.43
CA VAL A 208 6.65 -14.53 -17.57
C VAL A 208 5.51 -14.96 -18.47
N THR A 209 5.80 -15.67 -19.54
CA THR A 209 4.78 -16.30 -20.39
C THR A 209 4.26 -17.57 -19.70
N ALA A 210 2.97 -17.58 -19.38
CA ALA A 210 2.33 -18.68 -18.67
C ALA A 210 2.15 -19.92 -19.57
N LEU A 211 2.28 -21.11 -18.98
CA LEU A 211 2.01 -22.37 -19.68
C LEU A 211 0.51 -22.59 -19.82
N LYS A 212 0.02 -22.72 -21.04
CA LYS A 212 -1.35 -23.13 -21.32
C LYS A 212 -1.49 -24.65 -21.21
N GLN A 213 -2.37 -25.12 -20.32
CA GLN A 213 -2.73 -26.53 -20.20
C GLN A 213 -4.26 -26.68 -20.07
N GLY A 214 -4.90 -27.22 -21.08
CA GLY A 214 -6.37 -27.22 -21.18
C GLY A 214 -6.91 -25.80 -21.29
N ASP A 215 -7.85 -25.45 -20.43
CA ASP A 215 -8.48 -24.12 -20.38
C ASP A 215 -7.80 -23.17 -19.38
N ALA A 216 -6.74 -23.63 -18.70
CA ALA A 216 -6.03 -22.84 -17.71
C ALA A 216 -4.59 -22.51 -18.14
N PHE A 217 -4.08 -21.41 -17.58
CA PHE A 217 -2.71 -20.94 -17.74
C PHE A 217 -2.00 -20.96 -16.39
N TYR A 218 -0.76 -21.43 -16.36
CA TYR A 218 0.01 -21.68 -15.16
C TYR A 218 1.33 -20.89 -15.20
N ALA A 219 1.66 -20.24 -14.08
CA ALA A 219 2.95 -19.59 -13.88
C ALA A 219 3.45 -19.80 -12.44
N LEU A 220 4.77 -19.89 -12.27
CA LEU A 220 5.44 -19.84 -10.99
C LEU A 220 6.23 -18.54 -10.88
N LEU A 221 6.06 -17.84 -9.77
CA LEU A 221 6.70 -16.54 -9.49
C LEU A 221 7.33 -16.54 -8.11
N VAL A 222 8.29 -15.64 -7.92
CA VAL A 222 8.72 -15.26 -6.57
C VAL A 222 7.62 -14.40 -5.93
N PRO A 223 7.33 -14.56 -4.63
CA PRO A 223 6.33 -13.74 -3.95
C PRO A 223 6.57 -12.23 -4.14
N THR A 224 5.49 -11.50 -4.37
CA THR A 224 5.46 -10.04 -4.33
C THR A 224 5.06 -9.57 -2.94
N THR A 225 5.84 -8.69 -2.34
CA THR A 225 5.59 -8.20 -0.98
C THR A 225 4.55 -7.09 -0.90
N GLU A 226 4.34 -6.37 -2.01
CA GLU A 226 3.41 -5.25 -2.09
C GLU A 226 2.53 -5.36 -3.32
N ALA A 227 1.24 -5.03 -3.18
CA ALA A 227 0.35 -4.84 -4.30
C ALA A 227 0.71 -3.54 -5.03
N THR A 228 0.86 -3.61 -6.35
CA THR A 228 1.19 -2.44 -7.17
C THR A 228 0.10 -2.15 -8.19
N ALA A 229 -0.03 -0.88 -8.61
CA ALA A 229 -1.00 -0.45 -9.62
C ALA A 229 -0.55 -0.77 -11.07
N THR A 230 0.63 -1.37 -11.25
CA THR A 230 1.17 -1.74 -12.57
C THR A 230 0.41 -2.91 -13.19
N ALA A 231 0.62 -3.14 -14.49
CA ALA A 231 0.03 -4.28 -15.19
C ALA A 231 0.40 -5.59 -14.47
N PHE A 232 -0.62 -6.44 -14.23
CA PHE A 232 -0.46 -7.77 -13.64
C PHE A 232 -0.46 -8.85 -14.72
N LEU A 233 -1.46 -8.82 -15.62
CA LEU A 233 -1.55 -9.76 -16.72
C LEU A 233 -1.68 -9.01 -18.05
N THR A 234 -1.09 -9.55 -19.09
CA THR A 234 -1.45 -9.25 -20.49
C THR A 234 -2.07 -10.49 -21.08
N VAL A 235 -3.33 -10.40 -21.47
CA VAL A 235 -4.14 -11.49 -22.01
C VAL A 235 -4.29 -11.28 -23.52
N THR A 236 -3.79 -12.21 -24.34
CA THR A 236 -3.93 -12.16 -25.79
C THR A 236 -5.15 -12.96 -26.23
N VAL A 237 -6.10 -12.28 -26.83
CA VAL A 237 -7.35 -12.86 -27.37
C VAL A 237 -7.27 -12.86 -28.88
N SER A 238 -7.65 -13.96 -29.53
CA SER A 238 -7.62 -14.08 -30.99
C SER A 238 -8.86 -14.78 -31.54
N ASP A 239 -9.32 -14.33 -32.74
CA ASP A 239 -10.33 -14.99 -33.55
C ASP A 239 -9.72 -15.93 -34.62
N GLY A 240 -8.40 -16.17 -34.54
CA GLY A 240 -7.64 -16.96 -35.51
C GLY A 240 -7.07 -16.13 -36.68
N THR A 241 -7.51 -14.90 -36.88
CA THR A 241 -7.02 -13.97 -37.93
C THR A 241 -6.42 -12.72 -37.29
N ASN A 242 -7.10 -12.14 -36.29
CA ASN A 242 -6.69 -10.96 -35.58
C ASN A 242 -6.44 -11.33 -34.10
N SER A 243 -5.54 -10.61 -33.46
CA SER A 243 -5.32 -10.74 -32.04
C SER A 243 -5.34 -9.36 -31.36
N GLN A 244 -5.82 -9.35 -30.12
CA GLN A 244 -5.92 -8.18 -29.29
C GLN A 244 -5.29 -8.49 -27.93
N GLU A 245 -4.54 -7.55 -27.37
CA GLU A 245 -3.99 -7.65 -26.01
C GLU A 245 -4.86 -6.86 -25.03
N LEU A 246 -5.25 -7.51 -23.94
CA LEU A 246 -6.02 -6.93 -22.84
C LEU A 246 -5.16 -6.95 -21.58
N THR A 247 -5.13 -5.85 -20.84
CA THR A 247 -4.28 -5.72 -19.64
C THR A 247 -5.10 -5.76 -18.36
N VAL A 248 -4.69 -6.62 -17.42
CA VAL A 248 -5.18 -6.65 -16.03
C VAL A 248 -4.19 -5.87 -15.16
N LYS A 249 -4.67 -4.87 -14.43
CA LYS A 249 -3.84 -4.08 -13.50
C LYS A 249 -3.87 -4.64 -12.09
N GLY A 250 -2.86 -4.27 -11.32
CA GLY A 250 -2.75 -4.60 -9.89
C GLY A 250 -2.06 -5.93 -9.65
N ILE A 251 -0.74 -5.88 -9.41
CA ILE A 251 0.03 -7.05 -8.97
C ILE A 251 -0.35 -7.31 -7.50
N PRO A 252 -1.01 -8.43 -7.18
CA PRO A 252 -1.40 -8.71 -5.81
C PRO A 252 -0.18 -9.06 -4.95
N ALA A 253 -0.22 -8.71 -3.67
CA ALA A 253 0.71 -9.26 -2.70
C ALA A 253 0.51 -10.77 -2.59
N THR A 254 1.59 -11.53 -2.64
CA THR A 254 1.56 -13.00 -2.62
C THR A 254 2.53 -13.57 -1.59
N THR A 255 2.28 -14.78 -1.14
CA THR A 255 3.07 -15.48 -0.11
C THR A 255 3.61 -16.79 -0.66
N ALA A 256 4.89 -17.07 -0.39
CA ALA A 256 5.55 -18.32 -0.79
C ALA A 256 4.76 -19.56 -0.34
N GLY A 257 4.77 -20.60 -1.17
CA GLY A 257 4.05 -21.84 -0.90
C GLY A 257 2.54 -21.76 -1.13
N ASN A 258 1.99 -20.66 -1.64
CA ASN A 258 0.57 -20.51 -1.95
C ASN A 258 0.27 -20.66 -3.44
N SER A 259 -0.91 -21.18 -3.74
CA SER A 259 -1.48 -21.23 -5.09
C SER A 259 -2.66 -20.26 -5.20
N TYR A 260 -2.59 -19.38 -6.17
CA TYR A 260 -3.61 -18.37 -6.44
C TYR A 260 -4.34 -18.73 -7.73
N SER A 261 -5.64 -18.96 -7.63
CA SER A 261 -6.49 -19.26 -8.78
C SER A 261 -7.32 -18.04 -9.15
N PHE A 262 -7.19 -17.59 -10.39
CA PHE A 262 -7.87 -16.43 -10.95
C PHE A 262 -8.87 -16.88 -12.00
N ALA A 263 -10.16 -16.62 -11.78
CA ALA A 263 -11.15 -16.67 -12.82
C ALA A 263 -11.18 -15.32 -13.53
N LEU A 264 -10.89 -15.28 -14.82
CA LEU A 264 -10.97 -14.06 -15.63
C LEU A 264 -12.23 -14.11 -16.48
N THR A 265 -13.06 -13.05 -16.39
CA THR A 265 -14.15 -12.84 -17.35
C THR A 265 -13.64 -11.95 -18.46
N VAL A 266 -13.45 -12.51 -19.64
CA VAL A 266 -12.92 -11.82 -20.83
C VAL A 266 -14.09 -11.23 -21.61
N GLY A 267 -14.25 -9.92 -21.59
CA GLY A 267 -15.19 -9.16 -22.40
C GLY A 267 -14.48 -8.44 -23.55
N LYS A 268 -15.24 -7.97 -24.53
CA LYS A 268 -14.72 -7.27 -25.71
C LYS A 268 -14.00 -5.98 -25.34
N ASP A 269 -14.48 -5.33 -24.31
CA ASP A 269 -13.97 -4.03 -23.83
C ASP A 269 -13.33 -4.10 -22.44
N LYS A 270 -13.46 -5.25 -21.74
CA LYS A 270 -12.94 -5.45 -20.37
C LYS A 270 -12.59 -6.89 -20.13
N VAL A 271 -11.51 -7.12 -19.37
CA VAL A 271 -11.29 -8.35 -18.64
C VAL A 271 -11.54 -8.06 -17.17
N ALA A 272 -12.57 -8.66 -16.59
CA ALA A 272 -12.84 -8.58 -15.16
C ALA A 272 -12.24 -9.80 -14.46
N MET A 273 -11.48 -9.57 -13.39
CA MET A 273 -11.16 -10.65 -12.46
C MET A 273 -12.39 -10.95 -11.62
N GLY A 274 -12.92 -12.15 -11.79
CA GLY A 274 -13.90 -12.71 -10.88
C GLY A 274 -13.28 -13.03 -9.52
N THR A 275 -14.04 -13.69 -8.66
CA THR A 275 -13.59 -14.11 -7.33
C THR A 275 -12.27 -14.88 -7.44
N VAL A 276 -11.22 -14.35 -6.81
CA VAL A 276 -9.94 -15.05 -6.72
C VAL A 276 -10.04 -16.06 -5.59
N SER A 277 -10.06 -17.34 -5.94
CA SER A 277 -9.96 -18.42 -4.96
C SER A 277 -8.51 -18.69 -4.67
N VAL A 278 -8.07 -18.38 -3.46
CA VAL A 278 -6.77 -18.81 -2.96
C VAL A 278 -6.99 -20.12 -2.22
N HIS A 279 -6.52 -21.20 -2.78
CA HIS A 279 -6.40 -22.43 -2.03
C HIS A 279 -5.03 -22.46 -1.35
N PRO A 280 -5.01 -22.88 -0.08
CA PRO A 280 -3.72 -23.17 0.48
C PRO A 280 -3.19 -24.37 -0.33
N TRP A 281 -2.22 -24.23 -0.86
CA TRP A 281 -1.11 -24.23 -0.01
C TRP A 281 -1.39 -23.54 1.34
N THR A 282 -2.33 -22.70 1.64
CA THR A 282 -3.21 -22.36 2.79
C THR A 282 -3.99 -21.10 2.43
N GLY A 283 -5.30 -21.10 2.52
CA GLY A 283 -6.18 -20.16 1.88
C GLY A 283 -6.15 -18.72 2.36
N LYS A 284 -6.27 -17.80 1.41
CA LYS A 284 -6.76 -16.44 1.63
C LYS A 284 -7.49 -15.95 0.37
N THR A 285 -8.61 -15.26 0.55
CA THR A 285 -9.38 -14.64 -0.54
C THR A 285 -8.79 -13.25 -0.80
N ILE A 286 -8.56 -12.92 -2.07
CA ILE A 286 -8.14 -11.59 -2.50
C ILE A 286 -9.25 -11.07 -3.41
N ASP A 287 -9.79 -9.87 -3.13
CA ASP A 287 -10.79 -9.23 -3.95
C ASP A 287 -10.17 -8.76 -5.28
N GLY A 288 -10.88 -9.02 -6.36
CA GLY A 288 -10.38 -8.87 -7.73
C GLY A 288 -10.25 -7.42 -8.20
N GLY A 289 -9.32 -7.20 -9.13
CA GLY A 289 -9.16 -5.96 -9.88
C GLY A 289 -9.89 -6.01 -11.24
N GLU A 290 -10.35 -4.88 -11.73
CA GLU A 290 -10.87 -4.74 -13.10
C GLU A 290 -9.73 -4.56 -14.09
N ALA A 291 -9.81 -5.26 -15.22
CA ALA A 291 -8.94 -5.02 -16.35
C ALA A 291 -9.72 -4.36 -17.49
N THR A 292 -9.14 -3.34 -18.08
CA THR A 292 -9.69 -2.64 -19.23
C THR A 292 -8.75 -2.77 -20.42
N GLU A 293 -9.33 -2.82 -21.63
CA GLU A 293 -8.57 -2.56 -22.84
C GLU A 293 -7.80 -1.23 -22.67
N VAL A 294 -6.52 -1.23 -23.02
CA VAL A 294 -5.74 0.01 -23.07
C VAL A 294 -6.18 0.77 -24.30
N LYS A 295 -7.06 1.73 -24.13
CA LYS A 295 -7.42 2.69 -25.20
C LYS A 295 -7.47 4.09 -24.63
N VAL A 296 -7.23 5.06 -25.50
CA VAL A 296 -7.54 6.46 -25.21
C VAL A 296 -9.06 6.59 -25.26
N GLU A 297 -9.66 6.86 -24.11
CA GLU A 297 -11.13 7.03 -24.02
C GLU A 297 -11.50 8.50 -24.21
N THR A 298 -12.57 8.73 -24.95
CA THR A 298 -13.14 10.08 -25.11
C THR A 298 -14.61 10.04 -24.66
N VAL A 299 -14.93 10.83 -23.67
CA VAL A 299 -16.29 11.02 -23.18
C VAL A 299 -16.72 12.45 -23.47
N ILE A 300 -17.87 12.62 -24.10
CA ILE A 300 -18.41 13.95 -24.42
C ILE A 300 -19.69 14.18 -23.63
N GLU A 301 -19.67 15.22 -22.81
CA GLU A 301 -20.83 15.67 -22.04
C GLU A 301 -21.15 17.14 -22.36
N GLY A 302 -22.22 17.38 -23.07
CA GLY A 302 -22.58 18.71 -23.56
C GLY A 302 -21.54 19.27 -24.52
N SER A 303 -20.88 20.37 -24.16
CA SER A 303 -19.79 21.00 -24.91
C SER A 303 -18.39 20.70 -24.35
N THR A 304 -18.28 19.72 -23.46
CA THR A 304 -17.00 19.30 -22.85
C THR A 304 -16.65 17.89 -23.32
N ALA A 305 -15.41 17.71 -23.78
CA ALA A 305 -14.82 16.39 -24.04
C ALA A 305 -13.75 16.11 -22.99
N THR A 306 -13.80 14.93 -22.39
CA THR A 306 -12.73 14.40 -21.54
C THR A 306 -12.02 13.27 -22.28
N ILE A 307 -10.72 13.42 -22.51
CA ILE A 307 -9.85 12.46 -23.18
C ILE A 307 -8.95 11.86 -22.13
N THR A 308 -9.13 10.58 -21.82
CA THR A 308 -8.33 9.88 -20.83
C THR A 308 -7.25 9.03 -21.52
N ILE A 309 -6.00 9.36 -21.27
CA ILE A 309 -4.83 8.66 -21.79
C ILE A 309 -4.28 7.76 -20.68
N PRO A 310 -4.41 6.42 -20.78
CA PRO A 310 -3.85 5.52 -19.79
C PRO A 310 -2.32 5.65 -19.68
N ASP A 311 -1.74 5.40 -18.48
CA ASP A 311 -0.29 5.44 -18.25
C ASP A 311 0.51 4.53 -19.19
N VAL A 312 -0.11 3.41 -19.60
CA VAL A 312 0.49 2.39 -20.49
C VAL A 312 0.14 2.59 -21.97
N ALA A 313 -0.58 3.68 -22.35
CA ALA A 313 -0.89 3.96 -23.73
C ALA A 313 0.39 4.22 -24.55
N THR A 314 0.44 3.73 -25.78
CA THR A 314 1.50 4.07 -26.72
C THR A 314 1.23 5.39 -27.46
N ASP A 315 2.27 6.04 -27.97
CA ASP A 315 2.07 7.28 -28.74
C ASP A 315 1.21 7.05 -29.99
N ALA A 316 1.29 5.85 -30.59
CA ALA A 316 0.44 5.47 -31.73
C ALA A 316 -1.05 5.40 -31.35
N MET A 317 -1.38 4.95 -30.13
CA MET A 317 -2.77 4.92 -29.63
C MET A 317 -3.31 6.34 -29.47
N VAL A 318 -2.49 7.25 -28.91
CA VAL A 318 -2.85 8.66 -28.78
C VAL A 318 -3.00 9.32 -30.15
N GLN A 319 -2.09 9.04 -31.10
CA GLN A 319 -2.17 9.53 -32.48
C GLN A 319 -3.47 9.10 -33.17
N ASN A 320 -3.83 7.82 -33.05
CA ASN A 320 -5.06 7.29 -33.64
C ASN A 320 -6.30 7.97 -33.03
N ALA A 321 -6.37 8.06 -31.71
CA ALA A 321 -7.47 8.72 -31.03
C ALA A 321 -7.61 10.20 -31.44
N MET A 322 -6.49 10.93 -31.53
CA MET A 322 -6.49 12.33 -31.94
C MET A 322 -6.84 12.51 -33.41
N SER A 323 -6.50 11.58 -34.30
CA SER A 323 -6.86 11.62 -35.71
C SER A 323 -8.36 11.42 -35.97
N GLU A 324 -9.05 10.72 -35.06
CA GLU A 324 -10.49 10.44 -35.11
C GLU A 324 -11.31 11.46 -34.30
N PHE A 325 -10.63 12.28 -33.48
CA PHE A 325 -11.29 13.21 -32.57
C PHE A 325 -11.93 14.39 -33.31
N THR A 326 -13.21 14.62 -33.05
CA THR A 326 -13.97 15.71 -33.68
C THR A 326 -14.24 16.81 -32.65
N VAL A 327 -13.79 18.03 -32.95
CA VAL A 327 -13.87 19.21 -32.07
C VAL A 327 -15.18 20.02 -32.28
N GLU A 328 -16.00 19.69 -33.26
CA GLU A 328 -17.18 20.48 -33.59
C GLU A 328 -18.20 20.50 -32.44
N GLY A 329 -18.59 21.71 -32.02
CA GLY A 329 -19.54 21.92 -30.92
C GLY A 329 -18.91 21.87 -29.52
N LEU A 330 -17.63 21.62 -29.38
CA LEU A 330 -16.94 21.62 -28.10
C LEU A 330 -16.44 23.01 -27.72
N ALA A 331 -16.59 23.38 -26.45
CA ALA A 331 -16.04 24.59 -25.84
C ALA A 331 -14.86 24.27 -24.91
N THR A 332 -14.85 23.05 -24.36
CA THR A 332 -13.84 22.61 -23.36
C THR A 332 -13.33 21.23 -23.73
N ILE A 333 -12.04 21.04 -23.60
CA ILE A 333 -11.36 19.76 -23.77
C ILE A 333 -10.47 19.53 -22.55
N ILE A 334 -10.64 18.39 -21.90
CA ILE A 334 -9.85 17.96 -20.76
C ILE A 334 -9.04 16.75 -21.21
N VAL A 335 -7.72 16.80 -21.08
CA VAL A 335 -6.84 15.68 -21.35
C VAL A 335 -6.25 15.20 -20.03
N GLU A 336 -6.62 13.99 -19.65
CA GLU A 336 -6.14 13.33 -18.43
C GLU A 336 -5.14 12.22 -18.80
N GLY A 337 -3.98 12.24 -18.17
CA GLY A 337 -2.94 11.22 -18.34
C GLY A 337 -1.61 11.79 -18.84
N PRO A 338 -0.59 10.91 -19.01
CA PRO A 338 0.78 11.34 -19.29
C PRO A 338 0.92 11.90 -20.70
N LEU A 339 1.50 13.08 -20.80
CA LEU A 339 1.78 13.78 -22.06
C LEU A 339 3.29 14.02 -22.21
N ASN A 340 3.86 13.49 -23.28
CA ASN A 340 5.18 13.87 -23.78
C ASN A 340 5.05 14.87 -24.94
N GLU A 341 6.14 15.43 -25.43
CA GLU A 341 6.14 16.38 -26.56
C GLU A 341 5.42 15.82 -27.81
N THR A 342 5.63 14.54 -28.14
CA THR A 342 4.99 13.88 -29.28
C THR A 342 3.46 13.85 -29.15
N ARG A 343 2.95 13.49 -27.98
CA ARG A 343 1.49 13.44 -27.70
C ARG A 343 0.88 14.83 -27.70
N GLN A 344 1.58 15.81 -27.15
CA GLN A 344 1.18 17.22 -27.22
C GLN A 344 1.07 17.69 -28.69
N GLY A 345 2.02 17.30 -29.57
CA GLY A 345 1.98 17.58 -31.00
C GLY A 345 0.74 16.98 -31.70
N TYR A 346 0.29 15.79 -31.32
CA TYR A 346 -0.95 15.21 -31.86
C TYR A 346 -2.18 16.00 -31.40
N ILE A 347 -2.21 16.46 -30.15
CA ILE A 347 -3.30 17.31 -29.65
C ILE A 347 -3.29 18.66 -30.36
N ALA A 348 -2.14 19.32 -30.50
CA ALA A 348 -1.99 20.58 -31.22
C ALA A 348 -2.52 20.46 -32.67
N THR A 349 -2.17 19.37 -33.36
CA THR A 349 -2.65 19.09 -34.70
C THR A 349 -4.16 18.92 -34.78
N ALA A 350 -4.76 18.18 -33.84
CA ALA A 350 -6.21 17.96 -33.78
C ALA A 350 -7.00 19.24 -33.47
N LEU A 351 -6.39 20.18 -32.76
CA LEU A 351 -7.00 21.43 -32.31
C LEU A 351 -6.68 22.63 -33.19
N ALA A 352 -5.85 22.49 -34.23
CA ALA A 352 -5.40 23.59 -35.09
C ALA A 352 -6.59 24.40 -35.66
N GLY A 353 -6.58 25.73 -35.43
CA GLY A 353 -7.62 26.65 -35.92
C GLY A 353 -8.96 26.53 -35.19
N LYS A 354 -8.99 25.91 -33.99
CA LYS A 354 -10.20 25.81 -33.15
C LYS A 354 -10.15 26.82 -32.02
N THR A 355 -11.35 27.14 -31.49
CA THR A 355 -11.48 28.03 -30.32
C THR A 355 -12.02 27.20 -29.17
N VAL A 356 -11.15 26.80 -28.23
CA VAL A 356 -11.48 25.93 -27.09
C VAL A 356 -10.66 26.27 -25.86
N THR A 357 -11.17 25.93 -24.68
CA THR A 357 -10.37 25.88 -23.45
C THR A 357 -9.83 24.46 -23.29
N LEU A 358 -8.53 24.32 -23.26
CA LEU A 358 -7.81 23.06 -23.12
C LEU A 358 -7.22 22.94 -21.73
N TYR A 359 -7.49 21.82 -21.05
CA TYR A 359 -6.90 21.46 -19.77
C TYR A 359 -6.00 20.24 -19.95
N LEU A 360 -4.72 20.38 -19.60
CA LEU A 360 -3.71 19.31 -19.65
C LEU A 360 -3.36 18.94 -18.20
N THR A 361 -4.12 18.01 -17.63
CA THR A 361 -4.15 17.80 -16.19
C THR A 361 -2.83 17.29 -15.58
N HIS A 362 -2.05 16.50 -16.34
CA HIS A 362 -0.80 15.87 -15.89
C HIS A 362 0.46 16.57 -16.38
N LEU A 363 0.32 17.68 -17.11
CA LEU A 363 1.43 18.45 -17.66
C LEU A 363 1.77 19.64 -16.77
N ALA A 364 3.05 19.89 -16.53
CA ALA A 364 3.53 21.12 -15.93
C ALA A 364 3.61 22.24 -17.00
N GLU A 365 3.54 23.50 -16.56
CA GLU A 365 3.52 24.65 -17.49
C GLU A 365 4.83 24.78 -18.25
N ASP A 366 5.96 24.43 -17.64
CA ASP A 366 7.30 24.46 -18.23
C ASP A 366 7.58 23.28 -19.19
N GLU A 367 6.71 22.28 -19.22
CA GLU A 367 6.76 21.15 -20.14
C GLU A 367 5.90 21.39 -21.42
N LEU A 368 5.20 22.51 -21.52
CA LEU A 368 4.31 22.83 -22.63
C LEU A 368 5.09 23.16 -23.90
N ILE A 369 4.75 22.49 -25.02
CA ILE A 369 5.38 22.79 -26.32
C ILE A 369 4.92 24.14 -26.89
N ASP A 370 5.78 24.78 -27.70
CA ASP A 370 5.53 26.12 -28.27
C ASP A 370 4.24 26.17 -29.11
N GLU A 371 3.87 25.09 -29.80
CA GLU A 371 2.68 25.01 -30.63
C GLU A 371 1.37 25.12 -29.82
N LEU A 372 1.36 24.67 -28.56
CA LEU A 372 0.24 24.82 -27.64
C LEU A 372 0.36 26.09 -26.78
N ALA A 373 1.57 26.57 -26.52
CA ALA A 373 1.82 27.78 -25.73
C ALA A 373 1.48 29.07 -26.49
N SER A 374 1.49 29.05 -27.85
CA SER A 374 1.19 30.23 -28.65
C SER A 374 -0.32 30.51 -28.70
N ALA A 375 -0.77 31.48 -27.92
CA ALA A 375 -2.17 31.88 -27.77
C ALA A 375 -2.82 32.49 -29.05
N ASP A 376 -2.13 32.52 -30.19
CA ASP A 376 -2.61 33.13 -31.42
C ASP A 376 -3.72 32.35 -32.14
N ASP A 377 -3.97 31.09 -31.76
CA ASP A 377 -4.86 30.18 -32.49
C ASP A 377 -6.26 30.00 -31.84
N GLY A 378 -6.62 30.76 -30.82
CA GLY A 378 -7.93 30.66 -30.16
C GLY A 378 -8.02 29.56 -29.10
N ILE A 379 -6.94 28.88 -28.77
CA ILE A 379 -6.86 27.89 -27.71
C ILE A 379 -6.38 28.57 -26.42
N THR A 380 -7.14 28.38 -25.32
CA THR A 380 -6.67 28.77 -23.99
C THR A 380 -6.20 27.52 -23.27
N VAL A 381 -4.88 27.41 -22.99
CA VAL A 381 -4.30 26.23 -22.35
C VAL A 381 -4.16 26.44 -20.85
N ASN A 382 -4.50 25.41 -20.08
CA ASN A 382 -4.34 25.33 -18.62
C ASN A 382 -3.64 24.01 -18.27
N CYS A 383 -2.56 24.10 -17.48
CA CYS A 383 -1.76 22.95 -17.10
C CYS A 383 -1.99 22.56 -15.63
N GLY A 384 -1.95 21.27 -15.33
CA GLY A 384 -1.97 20.76 -13.97
C GLY A 384 -3.33 20.70 -13.27
N TYR A 385 -4.42 21.12 -13.92
CA TYR A 385 -5.76 21.07 -13.36
C TYR A 385 -6.84 21.09 -14.45
N TYR A 386 -8.08 20.89 -14.03
CA TYR A 386 -9.27 21.30 -14.77
C TYR A 386 -10.35 21.86 -13.82
N MET A 387 -11.38 22.49 -14.40
CA MET A 387 -12.53 23.01 -13.66
C MET A 387 -13.67 22.00 -13.72
N ALA A 388 -14.01 21.35 -12.58
CA ALA A 388 -15.15 20.43 -12.50
C ALA A 388 -16.51 21.18 -12.62
N ASP A 389 -16.54 22.41 -12.14
CA ASP A 389 -17.63 23.38 -12.26
C ASP A 389 -17.05 24.80 -12.16
N ALA A 390 -17.90 25.82 -12.19
CA ALA A 390 -17.46 27.22 -12.16
C ALA A 390 -16.71 27.62 -10.88
N SER A 391 -16.69 26.77 -9.86
CA SER A 391 -16.14 27.06 -8.53
C SER A 391 -15.18 26.01 -7.98
N THR A 392 -14.91 24.92 -8.72
CA THR A 392 -14.13 23.79 -8.22
C THR A 392 -12.97 23.45 -9.14
N TYR A 393 -11.76 23.66 -8.65
CA TYR A 393 -10.51 23.19 -9.26
C TYR A 393 -10.26 21.74 -8.90
N VAL A 394 -9.88 20.93 -9.89
CA VAL A 394 -9.34 19.60 -9.67
C VAL A 394 -7.86 19.62 -10.05
N ALA A 395 -6.98 19.61 -9.06
CA ALA A 395 -5.54 19.76 -9.23
C ALA A 395 -4.84 18.40 -9.28
N TYR A 396 -3.86 18.26 -10.18
CA TYR A 396 -3.08 17.04 -10.41
C TYR A 396 -1.58 17.21 -10.17
N ASN A 397 -1.08 18.44 -10.14
CA ASN A 397 0.33 18.76 -9.87
C ASN A 397 0.47 20.10 -9.14
N ALA A 398 1.72 20.56 -8.96
CA ALA A 398 2.04 21.81 -8.26
C ALA A 398 1.43 23.04 -8.95
N ASP A 399 1.41 23.08 -10.29
CA ASP A 399 0.86 24.20 -11.05
C ASP A 399 -0.65 24.33 -10.87
N GLY A 400 -1.36 23.19 -10.86
CA GLY A 400 -2.79 23.16 -10.57
C GLY A 400 -3.11 23.66 -9.16
N LEU A 401 -2.30 23.31 -8.15
CA LEU A 401 -2.42 23.88 -6.81
C LEU A 401 -2.15 25.37 -6.78
N GLN A 402 -1.14 25.84 -7.51
CA GLN A 402 -0.78 27.24 -7.60
C GLN A 402 -1.87 28.05 -8.30
N ALA A 403 -2.46 27.51 -9.39
CA ALA A 403 -3.58 28.12 -10.09
C ALA A 403 -4.78 28.32 -9.15
N TRP A 404 -5.16 27.28 -8.40
CA TRP A 404 -6.20 27.40 -7.37
C TRP A 404 -5.84 28.43 -6.30
N SER A 405 -4.64 28.36 -5.72
CA SER A 405 -4.23 29.26 -4.64
C SER A 405 -4.22 30.73 -5.08
N THR A 406 -3.88 30.99 -6.35
CA THR A 406 -3.92 32.34 -6.96
C THR A 406 -5.37 32.81 -7.13
N ASN A 407 -6.26 31.95 -7.61
CA ASN A 407 -7.68 32.28 -7.77
C ASN A 407 -8.34 32.62 -6.43
N VAL A 408 -8.05 31.86 -5.38
CA VAL A 408 -8.62 32.04 -4.03
C VAL A 408 -8.29 33.42 -3.42
N GLN A 409 -7.23 34.10 -3.85
CA GLN A 409 -6.94 35.46 -3.39
C GLN A 409 -8.07 36.46 -3.68
N THR A 410 -8.79 36.23 -4.76
CA THR A 410 -9.94 37.07 -5.17
C THR A 410 -11.29 36.38 -4.96
N ASN A 411 -11.31 35.04 -4.95
CA ASN A 411 -12.51 34.21 -4.83
C ASN A 411 -12.39 33.20 -3.68
N PRO A 412 -12.46 33.62 -2.41
CA PRO A 412 -12.12 32.79 -1.24
C PRO A 412 -13.07 31.58 -1.02
N ALA A 413 -14.14 31.47 -1.77
CA ALA A 413 -15.08 30.35 -1.74
C ALA A 413 -14.81 29.28 -2.81
N THR A 414 -13.74 29.44 -3.63
CA THR A 414 -13.37 28.49 -4.67
C THR A 414 -12.88 27.19 -4.06
N ASN A 415 -13.49 26.08 -4.45
CA ASN A 415 -13.16 24.75 -3.95
C ASN A 415 -11.89 24.19 -4.60
N LEU A 416 -11.24 23.26 -3.88
CA LEU A 416 -10.16 22.43 -4.38
C LEU A 416 -10.52 20.97 -4.20
N SER A 417 -10.29 20.18 -5.24
CA SER A 417 -10.26 18.72 -5.20
C SER A 417 -8.89 18.24 -5.68
N LEU A 418 -8.32 17.19 -5.10
CA LEU A 418 -7.12 16.59 -5.64
C LEU A 418 -7.51 15.41 -6.55
N GLY A 419 -6.94 15.38 -7.75
CA GLY A 419 -7.10 14.27 -8.70
C GLY A 419 -5.96 13.25 -8.61
N LYS A 420 -4.87 13.61 -7.91
CA LYS A 420 -3.65 12.78 -7.77
C LYS A 420 -2.85 13.21 -6.55
N ASP A 421 -1.90 12.38 -6.13
CA ASP A 421 -0.85 12.78 -5.17
C ASP A 421 0.05 13.84 -5.80
N ILE A 422 0.32 14.92 -5.07
CA ILE A 422 1.08 16.07 -5.54
C ILE A 422 2.36 16.23 -4.74
N THR A 423 3.48 16.43 -5.41
CA THR A 423 4.76 16.78 -4.77
C THR A 423 5.10 18.23 -5.05
N LEU A 424 5.40 18.97 -3.99
CA LEU A 424 5.91 20.33 -4.07
C LEU A 424 7.44 20.31 -3.94
N SER A 425 8.13 20.85 -4.92
CA SER A 425 9.58 21.00 -4.91
C SER A 425 9.97 22.39 -4.46
N LEU A 426 11.01 22.49 -3.63
CA LEU A 426 11.61 23.76 -3.26
C LEU A 426 12.67 24.15 -4.30
N ALA A 427 12.49 25.30 -4.96
CA ALA A 427 13.46 25.77 -5.93
C ALA A 427 14.80 26.14 -5.27
N GLU A 428 15.89 26.02 -6.01
CA GLU A 428 17.23 26.35 -5.52
C GLU A 428 17.31 27.80 -5.07
N GLY A 429 17.72 28.02 -3.82
CA GLY A 429 17.81 29.35 -3.20
C GLY A 429 16.52 29.87 -2.56
N GLU A 430 15.39 29.21 -2.78
CA GLU A 430 14.13 29.56 -2.10
C GLU A 430 14.04 28.87 -0.73
N ASN A 431 13.26 29.48 0.16
CA ASN A 431 13.03 28.96 1.51
C ASN A 431 11.56 28.59 1.77
N SER A 432 10.70 28.75 0.78
CA SER A 432 9.27 28.43 0.82
C SER A 432 8.77 28.07 -0.57
N ASN A 433 7.96 27.03 -0.68
CA ASN A 433 7.27 26.61 -1.91
C ASN A 433 5.74 26.71 -1.79
N TRP A 434 5.26 27.23 -0.66
CA TRP A 434 3.84 27.40 -0.44
C TRP A 434 3.54 28.70 0.32
N THR A 435 2.53 29.42 -0.13
CA THR A 435 1.96 30.56 0.57
C THR A 435 0.63 30.17 1.18
N SER A 436 0.47 30.32 2.49
CA SER A 436 -0.75 29.96 3.20
C SER A 436 -1.99 30.63 2.62
N VAL A 437 -3.00 29.83 2.28
CA VAL A 437 -4.25 30.32 1.67
C VAL A 437 -5.18 30.92 2.72
N GLY A 438 -5.77 32.06 2.40
CA GLY A 438 -6.66 32.81 3.29
C GLY A 438 -5.91 33.62 4.36
N THR A 439 -6.37 34.85 4.58
CA THR A 439 -5.81 35.81 5.55
C THR A 439 -6.79 36.09 6.68
N GLY A 440 -6.37 36.88 7.67
CA GLY A 440 -7.27 37.32 8.75
C GLY A 440 -8.42 38.20 8.28
N THR A 441 -8.24 38.93 7.18
CA THR A 441 -9.25 39.79 6.59
C THR A 441 -10.05 39.13 5.47
N THR A 442 -9.46 38.17 4.81
CA THR A 442 -10.09 37.37 3.71
C THR A 442 -9.83 35.90 3.97
N PRO A 443 -10.55 35.29 4.93
CA PRO A 443 -10.39 33.89 5.23
C PRO A 443 -10.92 33.03 4.07
N TYR A 444 -10.34 31.85 3.89
CA TYR A 444 -10.81 30.85 2.95
C TYR A 444 -12.15 30.27 3.44
N THR A 445 -13.15 30.21 2.58
CA THR A 445 -14.51 29.75 2.90
C THR A 445 -15.00 28.61 2.00
N GLY A 446 -14.19 28.16 1.04
CA GLY A 446 -14.46 27.00 0.20
C GLY A 446 -14.19 25.67 0.89
N THR A 447 -14.31 24.59 0.13
CA THR A 447 -13.98 23.23 0.54
C THR A 447 -12.70 22.75 -0.15
N VAL A 448 -11.77 22.26 0.63
CA VAL A 448 -10.66 21.44 0.13
C VAL A 448 -11.02 19.98 0.35
N ASN A 449 -11.05 19.19 -0.71
CA ASN A 449 -11.20 17.74 -0.64
C ASN A 449 -9.97 17.04 -1.24
N GLY A 450 -9.17 16.41 -0.40
CA GLY A 450 -8.00 15.66 -0.84
C GLY A 450 -8.33 14.35 -1.58
N ASN A 451 -9.58 13.86 -1.50
CA ASN A 451 -10.00 12.55 -2.07
C ASN A 451 -9.13 11.36 -1.63
N GLY A 452 -8.47 11.48 -0.47
CA GLY A 452 -7.50 10.50 0.03
C GLY A 452 -6.08 10.68 -0.52
N HIS A 453 -5.87 11.60 -1.46
CA HIS A 453 -4.55 11.96 -1.99
C HIS A 453 -3.72 12.80 -1.01
N SER A 454 -2.43 12.87 -1.31
CA SER A 454 -1.45 13.59 -0.49
C SER A 454 -0.79 14.75 -1.22
N ILE A 455 -0.37 15.77 -0.42
CA ILE A 455 0.57 16.82 -0.82
C ILE A 455 1.86 16.60 -0.04
N THR A 456 2.97 16.38 -0.74
CA THR A 456 4.27 16.06 -0.15
C THR A 456 5.25 17.23 -0.33
N GLY A 457 6.05 17.52 0.71
CA GLY A 457 7.17 18.46 0.63
C GLY A 457 6.77 19.92 0.77
N MET A 458 5.58 20.23 1.29
CA MET A 458 5.17 21.62 1.54
C MET A 458 6.13 22.30 2.52
N THR A 459 6.71 23.41 2.10
CA THR A 459 7.61 24.25 2.89
C THR A 459 7.07 25.66 3.00
N ILE A 460 6.86 26.12 4.23
CA ILE A 460 6.44 27.49 4.57
C ILE A 460 7.47 28.07 5.51
N ASN A 461 8.05 29.22 5.12
CA ASN A 461 8.91 30.00 5.96
C ASN A 461 8.46 31.47 5.89
N GLN A 462 7.78 31.95 6.92
CA GLN A 462 7.21 33.30 6.96
C GLN A 462 7.43 33.99 8.31
N THR A 463 7.17 35.29 8.37
CA THR A 463 7.30 36.09 9.59
C THR A 463 5.94 36.51 10.19
N THR A 464 4.85 36.09 9.55
CA THR A 464 3.49 36.49 9.93
C THR A 464 2.77 35.39 10.70
N ASN A 465 1.72 35.76 11.41
CA ASN A 465 0.81 34.81 12.05
C ASN A 465 0.02 34.00 11.02
N ARG A 466 -0.52 32.86 11.43
CA ARG A 466 -1.46 32.03 10.69
C ARG A 466 -0.81 31.28 9.53
N ALA A 467 0.17 30.43 9.85
CA ALA A 467 0.83 29.56 8.89
C ALA A 467 0.19 28.17 8.85
N GLY A 468 0.08 27.60 7.65
CA GLY A 468 -0.42 26.27 7.36
C GLY A 468 -0.77 26.16 5.87
N PHE A 469 -1.23 24.99 5.41
CA PHE A 469 -1.75 24.87 4.06
C PHE A 469 -2.85 25.92 3.80
N ILE A 470 -3.77 26.04 4.76
CA ILE A 470 -4.72 27.16 4.87
C ILE A 470 -4.26 28.06 6.03
N GLY A 471 -3.97 29.32 5.76
CA GLY A 471 -3.59 30.29 6.79
C GLY A 471 -4.77 30.68 7.68
N SER A 472 -5.92 31.02 7.07
CA SER A 472 -7.17 31.30 7.78
C SER A 472 -8.35 30.60 7.12
N LEU A 473 -9.03 29.73 7.87
CA LEU A 473 -10.25 29.05 7.47
C LEU A 473 -11.45 29.74 8.11
N GLY A 474 -12.36 30.22 7.26
CA GLY A 474 -13.51 31.01 7.69
C GLY A 474 -14.80 30.19 7.81
N GLU A 475 -15.90 30.93 8.02
CA GLU A 475 -17.23 30.36 8.18
C GLU A 475 -17.63 29.54 6.95
N ASN A 476 -18.15 28.32 7.19
CA ASN A 476 -18.48 27.30 6.20
C ASN A 476 -17.29 26.66 5.46
N GLY A 477 -16.07 27.14 5.61
CA GLY A 477 -14.89 26.51 5.05
C GLY A 477 -14.68 25.09 5.59
N ALA A 478 -14.17 24.19 4.75
CA ALA A 478 -13.93 22.80 5.12
C ALA A 478 -12.63 22.27 4.52
N VAL A 479 -12.00 21.32 5.24
CA VAL A 479 -10.86 20.56 4.70
C VAL A 479 -11.12 19.07 5.01
N LYS A 480 -11.12 18.24 3.98
CA LYS A 480 -11.48 16.83 4.09
C LYS A 480 -10.52 15.92 3.32
N ASN A 481 -10.30 14.71 3.85
CA ASN A 481 -9.63 13.62 3.15
C ASN A 481 -8.24 13.98 2.58
N LEU A 482 -7.52 14.90 3.21
CA LEU A 482 -6.22 15.41 2.75
C LEU A 482 -5.10 14.94 3.66
N LYS A 483 -4.03 14.42 3.04
CA LYS A 483 -2.78 14.08 3.72
C LYS A 483 -1.67 15.04 3.32
N LEU A 484 -1.02 15.67 4.29
CA LEU A 484 0.19 16.46 4.09
C LEU A 484 1.39 15.62 4.58
N LYS A 485 2.36 15.37 3.71
CA LYS A 485 3.53 14.54 4.01
C LYS A 485 4.82 15.36 4.00
N ALA A 486 5.72 15.04 4.93
CA ALA A 486 7.06 15.66 5.01
C ALA A 486 7.00 17.19 4.98
N VAL A 487 6.14 17.78 5.80
CA VAL A 487 5.96 19.26 5.85
C VAL A 487 7.10 19.95 6.58
N SER A 488 7.40 21.19 6.17
CA SER A 488 8.29 22.09 6.90
C SER A 488 7.59 23.45 7.06
N VAL A 489 6.99 23.70 8.23
CA VAL A 489 6.29 24.97 8.50
C VAL A 489 7.04 25.71 9.60
N THR A 490 7.59 26.86 9.26
CA THR A 490 8.34 27.72 10.18
C THR A 490 7.83 29.15 10.11
N THR A 491 7.58 29.76 11.26
CA THR A 491 7.22 31.21 11.35
C THR A 491 7.73 31.84 12.62
N THR A 492 7.96 33.15 12.58
CA THR A 492 8.19 33.94 13.79
C THR A 492 6.88 34.39 14.47
N GLY A 493 5.74 34.22 13.81
CA GLY A 493 4.41 34.47 14.34
C GLY A 493 3.79 33.31 15.13
N GLY A 494 2.50 33.43 15.43
CA GLY A 494 1.71 32.43 16.13
C GLY A 494 0.54 31.91 15.29
N PHE A 495 -0.25 31.00 15.87
CA PHE A 495 -1.36 30.29 15.25
C PHE A 495 -0.92 29.50 14.02
N VAL A 496 -0.19 28.44 14.26
CA VAL A 496 0.47 27.63 13.24
C VAL A 496 -0.03 26.18 13.31
N GLY A 497 -0.46 25.67 12.18
CA GLY A 497 -0.82 24.26 12.00
C GLY A 497 -0.22 23.73 10.71
N GLY A 498 -0.01 22.42 10.61
CA GLY A 498 0.37 21.85 9.34
C GLY A 498 -0.72 22.07 8.28
N LEU A 499 -1.97 21.92 8.66
CA LEU A 499 -3.13 22.07 7.77
C LEU A 499 -3.76 23.47 7.86
N VAL A 500 -4.11 23.95 9.05
CA VAL A 500 -4.81 25.23 9.24
C VAL A 500 -4.12 26.06 10.33
N GLY A 501 -3.73 27.30 10.00
CA GLY A 501 -3.19 28.23 10.98
C GLY A 501 -4.25 28.69 11.99
N TYR A 502 -5.33 29.27 11.50
CA TYR A 502 -6.44 29.76 12.33
C TYR A 502 -7.78 29.44 11.66
N GLY A 503 -8.67 28.78 12.39
CA GLY A 503 -10.02 28.46 11.94
C GLY A 503 -11.08 29.11 12.83
N TYR A 504 -12.06 29.80 12.23
CA TYR A 504 -13.16 30.45 12.93
C TYR A 504 -14.50 30.02 12.35
N SER A 505 -15.33 29.38 13.18
CA SER A 505 -16.68 28.90 12.81
C SER A 505 -16.72 28.12 11.49
N PHE A 506 -15.64 27.44 11.15
CA PHE A 506 -15.56 26.58 9.96
C PHE A 506 -16.51 25.36 10.08
N SER A 507 -16.84 24.75 8.97
CA SER A 507 -17.74 23.59 8.94
C SER A 507 -17.07 22.37 9.58
N VAL A 508 -15.97 21.90 8.98
CA VAL A 508 -15.27 20.71 9.47
C VAL A 508 -13.82 20.63 8.95
N ILE A 509 -12.94 20.05 9.77
CA ILE A 509 -11.66 19.46 9.34
C ILE A 509 -11.76 17.96 9.63
N GLU A 510 -11.79 17.15 8.59
CA GLU A 510 -12.26 15.76 8.65
C GLU A 510 -11.35 14.82 7.88
N ASN A 511 -10.97 13.70 8.51
CA ASN A 511 -10.16 12.65 7.88
C ASN A 511 -8.88 13.20 7.23
N CYS A 512 -8.18 14.08 7.96
CA CYS A 512 -6.96 14.73 7.49
C CYS A 512 -5.75 14.28 8.29
N ALA A 513 -4.58 14.28 7.63
CA ALA A 513 -3.33 13.88 8.25
C ALA A 513 -2.19 14.87 7.99
N VAL A 514 -1.28 14.97 8.97
CA VAL A 514 0.05 15.55 8.78
C VAL A 514 1.08 14.50 9.16
N GLU A 515 1.75 13.96 8.15
CA GLU A 515 2.62 12.78 8.27
C GLU A 515 4.09 13.18 8.07
N GLY A 516 4.83 13.19 9.18
CA GLY A 516 6.25 13.54 9.19
C GLY A 516 6.55 15.02 8.95
N GLY A 517 7.81 15.39 9.13
CA GLY A 517 8.27 16.77 9.00
C GLY A 517 8.23 17.57 10.32
N THR A 518 8.23 18.90 10.22
CA THR A 518 8.32 19.81 11.35
C THR A 518 7.36 20.98 11.23
N ILE A 519 6.74 21.38 12.36
CA ILE A 519 5.91 22.56 12.48
C ILE A 519 6.46 23.38 13.65
N SER A 520 6.90 24.61 13.38
CA SER A 520 7.61 25.43 14.36
C SER A 520 7.15 26.87 14.34
N ALA A 521 7.01 27.47 15.53
CA ALA A 521 6.74 28.90 15.69
C ALA A 521 7.48 29.51 16.88
N ASN A 522 7.82 30.79 16.78
CA ASN A 522 8.40 31.52 17.90
C ASN A 522 7.35 32.04 18.89
N GLU A 523 6.08 32.00 18.53
CA GLU A 523 4.95 32.42 19.35
C GLU A 523 4.00 31.26 19.69
N SER A 524 2.87 31.57 20.30
CA SER A 524 1.93 30.63 20.86
C SER A 524 0.87 30.14 19.85
N GLY A 525 0.23 29.01 20.16
CA GLY A 525 -0.85 28.44 19.38
C GLY A 525 -0.36 27.59 18.21
N VAL A 526 0.40 26.55 18.51
CA VAL A 526 1.01 25.67 17.51
C VAL A 526 0.42 24.28 17.63
N GLY A 527 -0.14 23.76 16.53
CA GLY A 527 -0.74 22.44 16.47
C GLY A 527 -0.27 21.64 15.25
N GLY A 528 -0.27 20.33 15.34
CA GLY A 528 0.07 19.48 14.22
C GLY A 528 -0.92 19.62 13.06
N ILE A 529 -2.21 19.76 13.36
CA ILE A 529 -3.28 19.98 12.38
C ILE A 529 -3.72 21.45 12.37
N VAL A 530 -4.08 22.01 13.53
CA VAL A 530 -4.65 23.36 13.63
C VAL A 530 -3.91 24.18 14.68
N GLY A 531 -3.49 25.40 14.34
CA GLY A 531 -2.88 26.33 15.31
C GLY A 531 -3.90 26.82 16.33
N ARG A 532 -5.00 27.41 15.86
CA ARG A 532 -6.15 27.83 16.68
C ARG A 532 -7.47 27.52 16.00
N ALA A 533 -8.41 26.97 16.73
CA ALA A 533 -9.80 26.83 16.32
C ALA A 533 -10.72 27.56 17.31
N GLU A 534 -11.77 28.17 16.78
CA GLU A 534 -12.80 28.87 17.52
C GLU A 534 -14.15 28.67 16.84
N GLY A 535 -15.13 28.15 17.59
CA GLY A 535 -16.48 27.91 17.12
C GLY A 535 -17.50 28.87 17.72
N LYS A 536 -18.77 28.64 17.36
CA LYS A 536 -19.94 29.24 17.98
C LYS A 536 -20.88 28.13 18.46
N ASN A 537 -21.76 28.42 19.41
CA ASN A 537 -22.73 27.43 19.87
C ASN A 537 -23.58 26.87 18.71
N SER A 538 -23.97 27.74 17.75
CA SER A 538 -24.74 27.35 16.55
C SER A 538 -23.90 26.70 15.44
N ALA A 539 -22.57 26.85 15.47
CA ALA A 539 -21.62 26.32 14.48
C ALA A 539 -20.31 25.96 15.20
N PRO A 540 -20.24 24.83 15.89
CA PRO A 540 -19.02 24.37 16.53
C PRO A 540 -17.90 24.11 15.50
N ALA A 541 -16.67 24.48 15.85
CA ALA A 541 -15.50 24.12 15.04
C ALA A 541 -15.15 22.65 15.28
N LEU A 542 -15.40 21.79 14.28
CA LEU A 542 -15.23 20.34 14.38
C LEU A 542 -13.93 19.88 13.72
N ILE A 543 -13.07 19.23 14.50
CA ILE A 543 -11.90 18.50 14.03
C ILE A 543 -12.14 17.02 14.36
N VAL A 544 -12.27 16.17 13.33
CA VAL A 544 -12.64 14.77 13.50
C VAL A 544 -11.81 13.86 12.61
N ALA A 545 -11.46 12.69 13.14
CA ALA A 545 -10.72 11.65 12.42
C ALA A 545 -9.37 12.13 11.84
N CYS A 546 -8.69 13.04 12.53
CA CYS A 546 -7.42 13.61 12.07
C CYS A 546 -6.23 13.05 12.86
N HIS A 547 -5.05 13.03 12.23
CA HIS A 547 -3.85 12.63 12.95
C HIS A 547 -2.61 13.41 12.58
N ASN A 548 -1.64 13.40 13.51
CA ASN A 548 -0.34 14.03 13.33
C ASN A 548 0.80 13.09 13.73
N THR A 549 1.81 13.01 12.88
CA THR A 549 3.08 12.33 13.18
C THR A 549 4.28 13.27 13.05
N ALA A 550 4.08 14.54 12.62
CA ALA A 550 5.11 15.55 12.54
C ALA A 550 5.54 16.03 13.94
N ALA A 551 6.79 16.49 14.04
CA ALA A 551 7.27 17.18 15.24
C ALA A 551 6.69 18.61 15.31
N VAL A 552 6.14 18.98 16.47
CA VAL A 552 5.51 20.29 16.70
C VAL A 552 6.27 21.04 17.79
N SER A 553 6.64 22.28 17.52
CA SER A 553 7.36 23.13 18.48
C SER A 553 6.86 24.57 18.50
N GLY A 554 6.82 25.19 19.69
CA GLY A 554 6.37 26.55 19.85
C GLY A 554 6.73 27.15 21.21
N LYS A 555 6.33 28.39 21.42
CA LYS A 555 6.56 29.07 22.68
C LYS A 555 5.68 28.55 23.81
N SER A 556 4.36 28.55 23.59
CA SER A 556 3.35 28.01 24.50
C SER A 556 2.08 27.62 23.73
N ASN A 557 1.11 26.98 24.40
CA ASN A 557 -0.11 26.47 23.77
C ASN A 557 0.22 25.55 22.60
N VAL A 558 1.03 24.52 22.85
CA VAL A 558 1.51 23.59 21.82
C VAL A 558 0.78 22.26 21.98
N GLY A 559 0.16 21.79 20.88
CA GLY A 559 -0.60 20.54 20.88
C GLY A 559 -0.32 19.68 19.65
N GLY A 560 -0.42 18.38 19.78
CA GLY A 560 -0.18 17.45 18.67
C GLY A 560 -1.22 17.55 17.58
N ILE A 561 -2.46 17.88 17.92
CA ILE A 561 -3.56 18.13 16.97
C ILE A 561 -3.85 19.62 16.90
N ILE A 562 -4.09 20.28 18.02
CA ILE A 562 -4.48 21.68 18.05
C ILE A 562 -3.73 22.44 19.14
N GLY A 563 -3.16 23.60 18.79
CA GLY A 563 -2.48 24.47 19.75
C GLY A 563 -3.45 25.14 20.72
N THR A 564 -4.49 25.79 20.20
CA THR A 564 -5.51 26.51 20.98
C THR A 564 -6.90 26.11 20.50
N ALA A 565 -7.63 25.37 21.31
CA ALA A 565 -9.03 25.04 21.12
C ALA A 565 -9.88 26.04 21.91
N TRP A 566 -10.40 27.06 21.26
CA TRP A 566 -11.21 28.09 21.87
C TRP A 566 -12.71 27.70 21.84
N ASP A 567 -13.57 28.57 22.29
CA ASP A 567 -15.00 28.33 22.49
C ASP A 567 -15.64 27.42 21.40
N TYR A 568 -16.46 26.46 21.85
CA TYR A 568 -17.20 25.51 21.03
C TYR A 568 -16.34 24.71 20.02
N SER A 569 -15.05 24.54 20.29
CA SER A 569 -14.20 23.63 19.49
C SER A 569 -14.37 22.19 19.92
N ARG A 570 -14.44 21.26 18.96
CA ARG A 570 -14.61 19.82 19.19
C ARG A 570 -13.48 19.04 18.52
N VAL A 571 -12.74 18.26 19.31
CA VAL A 571 -11.65 17.40 18.83
C VAL A 571 -12.03 15.96 19.13
N ILE A 572 -12.33 15.19 18.09
CA ILE A 572 -12.96 13.88 18.22
C ILE A 572 -12.29 12.87 17.33
N ALA A 573 -12.01 11.69 17.84
CA ALA A 573 -11.38 10.60 17.11
C ALA A 573 -10.08 11.01 16.45
N CYS A 574 -9.22 11.77 17.13
CA CYS A 574 -7.93 12.21 16.60
C CYS A 574 -6.79 11.52 17.36
N TYR A 575 -5.62 11.42 16.71
CA TYR A 575 -4.43 10.94 17.42
C TYR A 575 -3.15 11.66 17.04
N ASN A 576 -2.20 11.65 17.98
CA ASN A 576 -0.86 12.16 17.78
C ASN A 576 0.19 11.11 18.16
N SER A 577 1.19 10.94 17.32
CA SER A 577 2.43 10.21 17.61
C SER A 577 3.69 11.04 17.40
N GLY A 578 3.55 12.28 16.92
CA GLY A 578 4.65 13.23 16.78
C GLY A 578 5.12 13.78 18.13
N SER A 579 6.38 14.21 18.19
CA SER A 579 6.94 14.86 19.38
C SER A 579 6.45 16.30 19.50
N ILE A 580 6.14 16.71 20.74
CA ILE A 580 5.63 18.07 21.06
C ILE A 580 6.62 18.76 21.98
N THR A 581 7.05 19.98 21.60
CA THR A 581 8.04 20.75 22.35
C THR A 581 7.57 22.17 22.57
N HIS A 582 7.72 22.70 23.78
CA HIS A 582 7.50 24.11 24.10
C HIS A 582 8.73 24.71 24.79
N THR A 583 8.90 26.03 24.69
CA THR A 583 10.05 26.75 25.23
C THR A 583 9.76 27.50 26.54
N ASP A 584 8.52 27.95 26.77
CA ASP A 584 8.16 28.80 27.91
C ASP A 584 7.42 28.08 29.07
N GLY A 585 7.20 26.76 28.97
CA GLY A 585 6.63 25.95 30.04
C GLY A 585 5.11 26.09 30.29
N TRP A 586 4.36 26.71 29.36
CA TRP A 586 2.92 26.89 29.51
C TRP A 586 2.13 26.11 28.48
N ASN A 587 1.12 25.32 28.95
CA ASN A 587 0.08 24.68 28.15
C ASN A 587 0.62 23.85 26.98
N CYS A 588 1.23 22.72 27.29
CA CYS A 588 1.69 21.75 26.29
C CYS A 588 0.93 20.45 26.49
N GLY A 589 0.34 19.90 25.43
CA GLY A 589 -0.39 18.64 25.50
C GLY A 589 -0.27 17.83 24.23
N GLY A 590 -0.27 16.50 24.34
CA GLY A 590 -0.12 15.61 23.21
C GLY A 590 -1.22 15.73 22.17
N ILE A 591 -2.42 16.19 22.54
CA ILE A 591 -3.54 16.45 21.63
C ILE A 591 -3.83 17.95 21.56
N VAL A 592 -4.02 18.63 22.70
CA VAL A 592 -4.41 20.03 22.75
C VAL A 592 -3.50 20.80 23.67
N GLY A 593 -2.98 21.96 23.23
CA GLY A 593 -2.18 22.85 24.05
C GLY A 593 -3.03 23.51 25.14
N ILE A 594 -4.05 24.26 24.76
CA ILE A 594 -4.97 24.93 25.69
C ILE A 594 -6.41 24.88 25.21
N PHE A 595 -7.34 24.84 26.18
CA PHE A 595 -8.79 24.98 25.92
C PHE A 595 -9.32 26.35 26.31
N GLY A 596 -10.33 26.82 25.56
CA GLY A 596 -11.18 27.94 25.94
C GLY A 596 -12.36 27.54 26.86
N TYR A 597 -13.18 28.53 27.23
CA TYR A 597 -14.08 28.44 28.38
C TYR A 597 -15.43 27.79 28.13
N SER A 598 -15.94 27.70 26.91
CA SER A 598 -17.34 27.30 26.67
C SER A 598 -17.50 26.23 25.59
N GLY A 599 -18.24 25.17 25.90
CA GLY A 599 -18.72 24.17 24.93
C GLY A 599 -17.63 23.40 24.17
N THR A 600 -16.40 23.36 24.70
CA THR A 600 -15.27 22.64 24.09
C THR A 600 -15.29 21.16 24.52
N TYR A 601 -15.10 20.26 23.54
CA TYR A 601 -15.11 18.80 23.74
C TYR A 601 -13.83 18.14 23.23
N LEU A 602 -13.36 17.15 24.00
CA LEU A 602 -12.22 16.31 23.65
C LEU A 602 -12.59 14.84 23.92
N CYS A 603 -12.92 14.10 22.87
CA CYS A 603 -13.47 12.76 23.01
C CYS A 603 -12.81 11.75 22.07
N CYS A 604 -12.56 10.54 22.58
CA CYS A 604 -12.06 9.43 21.79
C CYS A 604 -10.74 9.72 21.09
N ASN A 605 -9.82 10.44 21.72
CA ASN A 605 -8.51 10.75 21.17
C ASN A 605 -7.43 9.94 21.87
N TYR A 606 -6.28 9.77 21.19
CA TYR A 606 -5.13 9.20 21.89
C TYR A 606 -3.81 9.87 21.51
N ASN A 607 -2.84 9.79 22.42
CA ASN A 607 -1.48 10.27 22.22
C ASN A 607 -0.45 9.22 22.59
N THR A 608 0.48 8.94 21.69
CA THR A 608 1.67 8.11 21.91
C THR A 608 2.95 8.93 21.81
N GLY A 609 2.86 10.17 21.28
CA GLY A 609 3.99 11.06 21.11
C GLY A 609 4.48 11.64 22.45
N ASN A 610 5.77 11.89 22.53
CA ASN A 610 6.39 12.51 23.70
C ASN A 610 6.13 14.04 23.71
N THR A 611 5.88 14.59 24.89
CA THR A 611 5.77 16.04 25.12
C THR A 611 6.87 16.50 26.08
N THR A 612 7.35 17.74 25.94
CA THR A 612 8.26 18.34 26.92
C THR A 612 7.55 18.85 28.16
N GLY A 613 6.21 18.94 28.14
CA GLY A 613 5.37 19.30 29.28
C GLY A 613 5.09 18.10 30.19
N GLU A 614 4.35 18.35 31.27
CA GLU A 614 3.97 17.33 32.25
C GLU A 614 2.70 16.54 31.83
N THR A 615 2.08 16.88 30.67
CA THR A 615 0.75 16.39 30.30
C THR A 615 0.73 15.66 28.94
N ALA A 616 0.08 14.53 28.94
CA ALA A 616 0.02 13.65 27.78
C ALA A 616 -1.09 14.00 26.78
N ILE A 617 -2.19 14.59 27.22
CA ILE A 617 -3.39 14.84 26.40
C ILE A 617 -3.61 16.35 26.21
N ALA A 618 -3.78 17.10 27.30
CA ALA A 618 -4.11 18.51 27.23
C ALA A 618 -3.32 19.35 28.23
N GLY A 619 -2.81 20.50 27.81
CA GLY A 619 -2.06 21.43 28.66
C GLY A 619 -2.92 22.18 29.68
N ASP A 620 -4.26 22.11 29.59
CA ASP A 620 -5.21 22.74 30.51
C ASP A 620 -6.38 21.80 30.82
N PHE A 621 -7.14 22.11 31.89
CA PHE A 621 -8.15 21.28 32.51
C PHE A 621 -9.62 21.55 32.11
N GLN A 622 -9.94 22.65 31.44
CA GLN A 622 -11.30 23.21 31.40
C GLN A 622 -12.30 22.61 30.42
N ALA A 623 -11.93 21.63 29.56
CA ALA A 623 -12.85 21.02 28.58
C ALA A 623 -13.64 19.84 29.14
N THR A 624 -14.77 19.54 28.52
CA THR A 624 -15.46 18.27 28.68
C THR A 624 -14.67 17.17 27.97
N LYS A 625 -14.25 16.13 28.69
CA LYS A 625 -13.33 15.08 28.22
C LYS A 625 -13.92 13.70 28.46
N TYR A 626 -13.90 12.82 27.42
CA TYR A 626 -14.34 11.44 27.51
C TYR A 626 -13.44 10.52 26.68
N HIS A 627 -13.14 9.35 27.23
CA HIS A 627 -12.50 8.25 26.49
C HIS A 627 -11.22 8.65 25.75
N ASN A 628 -10.35 9.46 26.36
CA ASN A 628 -9.05 9.79 25.84
C ASN A 628 -7.99 8.86 26.41
N TYR A 629 -6.93 8.55 25.66
CA TYR A 629 -5.94 7.56 26.06
C TYR A 629 -4.51 8.03 25.76
N TRP A 630 -3.53 7.57 26.53
CA TRP A 630 -2.13 7.85 26.24
C TRP A 630 -1.22 6.70 26.68
N SER A 631 -0.05 6.56 26.03
CA SER A 631 1.00 5.60 26.39
C SER A 631 2.39 6.21 26.57
N SER A 632 2.50 7.54 26.49
CA SER A 632 3.77 8.25 26.77
C SER A 632 4.12 8.20 28.28
N ASP A 633 5.37 8.55 28.62
CA ASP A 633 5.93 8.45 29.99
C ASP A 633 5.39 9.52 30.97
N HIS A 634 4.28 10.18 30.66
CA HIS A 634 3.67 11.18 31.53
C HIS A 634 2.78 10.55 32.59
N ASP A 635 2.79 11.13 33.79
CA ASP A 635 1.96 10.72 34.91
C ASP A 635 0.54 11.31 34.83
N TYR A 636 0.37 12.41 34.12
CA TYR A 636 -0.88 13.14 34.03
C TYR A 636 -1.36 13.30 32.58
N ALA A 637 -2.66 13.19 32.39
CA ALA A 637 -3.30 13.44 31.11
C ALA A 637 -3.45 14.94 30.81
N ASN A 638 -3.79 15.71 31.82
CA ASN A 638 -4.21 17.12 31.70
C ASN A 638 -3.42 18.02 32.65
N GLY A 639 -3.21 19.26 32.23
CA GLY A 639 -2.56 20.29 33.01
C GLY A 639 -3.38 20.79 34.22
N THR A 640 -2.90 21.82 34.86
CA THR A 640 -3.42 22.33 36.12
C THR A 640 -4.80 22.99 35.97
N ASN A 641 -5.69 22.73 36.93
CA ASN A 641 -6.94 23.48 37.13
C ASN A 641 -6.64 24.89 37.74
N SER A 642 -7.68 25.67 38.00
CA SER A 642 -7.56 26.98 38.66
C SER A 642 -6.97 26.91 40.07
N GLU A 643 -6.84 25.72 40.68
CA GLU A 643 -6.26 25.45 41.98
C GLU A 643 -4.82 24.95 41.93
N GLY A 644 -4.29 24.74 40.69
CA GLY A 644 -2.92 24.26 40.44
C GLY A 644 -2.74 22.74 40.40
N ASP A 645 -3.86 21.96 40.36
CA ASP A 645 -3.80 20.51 40.39
C ASP A 645 -3.86 19.89 38.99
N TYR A 646 -2.98 18.94 38.73
CA TYR A 646 -3.03 18.09 37.53
C TYR A 646 -4.13 17.05 37.62
N SER A 647 -4.64 16.56 36.49
CA SER A 647 -5.78 15.63 36.48
C SER A 647 -5.71 14.58 35.37
N ASN A 648 -6.27 13.41 35.64
CA ASN A 648 -6.51 12.35 34.67
C ASN A 648 -8.00 12.25 34.27
N SER A 649 -8.81 13.26 34.58
CA SER A 649 -10.24 13.26 34.26
C SER A 649 -10.50 13.07 32.77
N GLY A 650 -11.35 12.10 32.43
CA GLY A 650 -11.73 11.79 31.04
C GLY A 650 -10.64 11.16 30.18
N ALA A 651 -9.55 10.67 30.79
CA ALA A 651 -8.45 10.02 30.08
C ALA A 651 -7.86 8.86 30.87
N THR A 652 -7.25 7.89 30.18
CA THR A 652 -6.70 6.66 30.76
C THR A 652 -5.30 6.38 30.17
N LYS A 653 -4.33 6.10 31.06
CA LYS A 653 -2.99 5.67 30.65
C LYS A 653 -3.03 4.21 30.22
N ILE A 654 -2.43 3.93 29.06
CA ILE A 654 -2.25 2.59 28.53
C ILE A 654 -0.84 2.12 28.85
N THR A 655 -0.73 0.93 29.42
CA THR A 655 0.55 0.33 29.85
C THR A 655 0.84 -1.00 29.16
N SER A 656 -0.12 -1.54 28.42
CA SER A 656 0.02 -2.82 27.71
C SER A 656 -0.71 -2.83 26.37
N ALA A 657 -0.27 -3.70 25.46
CA ALA A 657 -0.89 -3.86 24.14
C ALA A 657 -2.37 -4.33 24.24
N SER A 658 -2.72 -5.13 25.23
CA SER A 658 -4.12 -5.60 25.42
C SER A 658 -5.09 -4.49 25.85
N GLU A 659 -4.58 -3.44 26.51
CA GLU A 659 -5.41 -2.30 26.90
C GLU A 659 -5.82 -1.45 25.70
N TRP A 660 -5.02 -1.42 24.61
CA TRP A 660 -5.42 -0.76 23.36
C TRP A 660 -6.66 -1.38 22.73
N GLN A 661 -6.84 -2.70 22.83
CA GLN A 661 -8.06 -3.36 22.35
C GLN A 661 -9.31 -2.91 23.14
N THR A 662 -9.18 -2.76 24.46
CA THR A 662 -10.26 -2.27 25.31
C THR A 662 -10.55 -0.78 25.02
N ALA A 663 -9.52 0.04 24.88
CA ALA A 663 -9.62 1.44 24.51
C ALA A 663 -10.35 1.62 23.18
N MET A 664 -9.95 0.87 22.16
CA MET A 664 -10.56 0.85 20.84
C MET A 664 -12.05 0.53 20.90
N THR A 665 -12.43 -0.53 21.63
CA THR A 665 -13.84 -0.91 21.79
C THR A 665 -14.65 0.20 22.45
N THR A 666 -14.13 0.81 23.51
CA THR A 666 -14.80 1.90 24.24
C THR A 666 -14.98 3.14 23.34
N MET A 667 -13.93 3.54 22.62
CA MET A 667 -13.99 4.67 21.70
C MET A 667 -15.00 4.41 20.58
N ASN A 668 -14.96 3.23 19.95
CA ASN A 668 -15.85 2.88 18.87
C ASN A 668 -17.32 2.83 19.29
N THR A 669 -17.61 2.32 20.49
CA THR A 669 -18.97 2.34 21.05
C THR A 669 -19.46 3.77 21.18
N TRP A 670 -18.67 4.66 21.78
CA TRP A 670 -19.05 6.06 21.94
C TRP A 670 -19.23 6.77 20.59
N LEU A 671 -18.33 6.55 19.62
CA LEU A 671 -18.41 7.14 18.28
C LEU A 671 -19.70 6.71 17.56
N ALA A 672 -20.05 5.44 17.61
CA ALA A 672 -21.27 4.90 17.01
C ALA A 672 -22.53 5.47 17.68
N GLU A 673 -22.59 5.50 19.03
CA GLU A 673 -23.72 6.05 19.79
C GLU A 673 -23.95 7.55 19.54
N ASN A 674 -22.89 8.28 19.16
CA ASN A 674 -22.94 9.71 18.86
C ASN A 674 -22.98 10.04 17.37
N GLY A 675 -23.15 9.01 16.52
CA GLY A 675 -23.42 9.19 15.06
C GLY A 675 -22.20 9.59 14.24
N TYR A 676 -20.97 9.30 14.72
CA TYR A 676 -19.76 9.53 13.93
C TYR A 676 -19.52 8.37 12.95
N ALA A 677 -19.19 8.70 11.69
CA ALA A 677 -18.93 7.74 10.63
C ALA A 677 -17.50 7.16 10.67
N TYR A 678 -16.80 7.23 11.80
CA TYR A 678 -15.43 6.79 11.95
C TYR A 678 -15.29 5.78 13.09
N ARG A 679 -14.32 4.88 12.93
CA ARG A 679 -13.92 3.93 13.99
C ARG A 679 -12.42 3.73 14.01
N TYR A 680 -11.91 3.29 15.15
CA TYR A 680 -10.55 2.82 15.29
C TYR A 680 -10.46 1.34 14.95
N VAL A 681 -9.36 0.94 14.31
CA VAL A 681 -8.96 -0.45 14.13
C VAL A 681 -7.52 -0.63 14.59
N LEU A 682 -7.13 -1.86 14.92
CA LEU A 682 -5.74 -2.14 15.27
C LEU A 682 -4.84 -1.89 14.07
N ASN A 683 -3.74 -1.19 14.30
CA ASN A 683 -2.72 -1.00 13.28
C ASN A 683 -1.94 -2.31 13.08
N THR A 684 -2.00 -2.86 11.88
CA THR A 684 -1.30 -4.10 11.51
C THR A 684 0.03 -3.86 10.80
N ASP A 685 0.34 -2.61 10.47
CA ASP A 685 1.61 -2.25 9.84
C ASP A 685 2.77 -2.43 10.81
N ALA A 686 3.68 -3.34 10.49
CA ALA A 686 4.84 -3.67 11.32
C ALA A 686 5.77 -2.48 11.58
N ALA A 687 5.84 -1.52 10.66
CA ALA A 687 6.71 -0.35 10.75
C ALA A 687 6.16 0.74 11.69
N THR A 688 4.83 0.84 11.81
CA THR A 688 4.18 1.98 12.46
C THR A 688 3.32 1.62 13.68
N LYS A 689 2.94 0.36 13.87
CA LYS A 689 2.05 -0.09 14.97
C LYS A 689 2.55 0.21 16.38
N GLU A 690 3.84 0.36 16.57
CA GLU A 690 4.44 0.72 17.87
C GLU A 690 4.24 2.22 18.17
N ALA A 691 4.36 3.05 17.14
CA ALA A 691 4.20 4.50 17.24
C ALA A 691 2.72 4.91 17.33
N HIS A 692 1.83 4.24 16.58
CA HIS A 692 0.38 4.46 16.63
C HIS A 692 -0.36 3.12 16.53
N PRO A 693 -0.70 2.53 17.67
CA PRO A 693 -1.28 1.18 17.73
C PRO A 693 -2.70 1.06 17.15
N LEU A 694 -3.39 2.18 16.98
CA LEU A 694 -4.70 2.26 16.35
C LEU A 694 -4.67 3.21 15.15
N VAL A 695 -5.43 2.89 14.10
CA VAL A 695 -5.68 3.77 12.96
C VAL A 695 -7.17 4.03 12.81
N ILE A 696 -7.52 5.17 12.21
CA ILE A 696 -8.91 5.59 12.01
C ILE A 696 -9.33 5.18 10.60
N VAL A 697 -10.52 4.61 10.49
CA VAL A 697 -11.15 4.25 9.22
C VAL A 697 -12.60 4.70 9.20
N GLU A 698 -13.18 4.89 8.02
CA GLU A 698 -14.62 5.08 7.89
C GLU A 698 -15.35 3.80 8.30
N ALA A 699 -16.45 3.95 9.05
CA ALA A 699 -17.33 2.84 9.37
C ALA A 699 -18.14 2.48 8.11
N SER A 700 -18.05 1.22 7.66
CA SER A 700 -18.85 0.76 6.53
C SER A 700 -20.35 0.82 6.88
N ALA A 701 -21.18 1.24 5.96
CA ALA A 701 -22.65 1.37 6.17
C ALA A 701 -23.37 0.02 6.42
N THR A 702 -22.63 -1.07 6.58
CA THR A 702 -23.13 -2.46 6.67
C THR A 702 -22.76 -3.18 7.96
N GLU A 703 -22.28 -2.48 9.03
CA GLU A 703 -22.07 -3.08 10.35
C GLU A 703 -23.04 -2.54 11.42
#